data_273f7d0534252d07493271d34ce2739b
#
_entry.id   273f7d0534252d07493271d34ce2739b
#
_cell.length_a   1.000
_cell.length_b   1.000
_cell.length_c   1.000
_cell.angle_alpha   90.00
_cell.angle_beta   90.00
_cell.angle_gamma   90.00
#
_symmetry.space_group_name_H-M   'P 1'
#
loop_
_entity.id
_entity.type
_entity.pdbx_description
1 polymer ?
#
loop_
_entity_poly.entity_id
_entity_poly.type
_entity_poly.pdbx_seq_one_letter_code
_entity_poly.pdbx_strand_id
1 'polypeptide(L)'
;MFAYQKNFSNPTLPVDEAQFWALVKAPKWNENIDKYRETHDAALKRKLPAFIFQATFDETTSKAGTQGQWRKQSATRLTGLVVMDIDHLGDGPTPGPSLNGGECIVKENMGMAPRELYEKWRKELPELFAEGGSILLVYITPSGKGLKIVFKADVSRGNLIDNQHAMAKVLGVEVDESCKDASRMSFICKETDILYLDRELFTYENKAYGEKYDALYRDGHSQGTEEIAAVEENSDSPCESAAVEKKFKGIPYSEIISDWWQRNGGEPQEGERNVKLYQLAVNLRAICDNNRDLLLEIMPRLGLDEQELRSIVESACKEPPKGLSKTMREILAKSTQKEPSLLCTSEQNIDNLLWDWGEKIEELSKDYPLIKDITKGLKKNQYPAALFVAGGLLMTLMTRCTYRFYHRPEELRRLNNSTLIIGDPASGKSFATRLYKLLAAPIVAADKVGKEAINAYREQMRTKGANKEKPKKPKVVVRVHPARTSNAQFIQDMVNSVEEVDGQLMQLHQLTFDTELDNTVSVQKGGSWIDKFSMELKAFHNEEDGQAYSNNDSILQDFIVTWNFIYTGTPIALKKKVNEQNFGSGLATRLTCIPLPATNFQMMSRESNVDYDSDNRLKEWAEKLDRMKGELTVQKIVDELYDWTARRMADAAENDSKADEMLLKRCAYHGLNFAAPFIVMRHWDCMKQDGQYWCGEFETDDVDWRLAELIVNIQYACQRHYFGAMAEAYFDNKLKDASVNVQRRQKTYEGFERLPEEFTVEDVVRCFNLSSEGAARMKIKRLQSDHLIEKLGDGRQTGASKSSYRKTGILML
;
A
#
# COMPACT_ATOMS: atom_id res chain seq x y z
N MET A 1 7.44 -39.02 2.94
CA MET A 1 8.20 -38.80 1.68
C MET A 1 7.95 -37.36 1.21
N PHE A 2 8.98 -36.59 0.87
CA PHE A 2 8.86 -35.18 0.43
C PHE A 2 9.31 -35.05 -1.03
N ALA A 3 9.20 -33.83 -1.62
CA ALA A 3 9.48 -33.61 -3.03
C ALA A 3 10.64 -32.61 -3.24
N TYR A 4 11.21 -32.59 -4.46
CA TYR A 4 12.09 -31.54 -4.91
C TYR A 4 11.68 -31.00 -6.29
N GLN A 5 12.10 -29.80 -6.59
CA GLN A 5 11.93 -29.17 -7.90
C GLN A 5 13.28 -28.72 -8.43
N LYS A 6 13.63 -29.13 -9.64
CA LYS A 6 14.91 -28.75 -10.24
C LYS A 6 14.99 -27.30 -10.64
N ASN A 7 13.88 -26.77 -11.16
CA ASN A 7 13.65 -25.36 -11.44
C ASN A 7 12.14 -25.09 -11.58
N PHE A 8 11.74 -23.83 -11.68
CA PHE A 8 10.32 -23.44 -11.78
C PHE A 8 9.56 -24.01 -12.99
N SER A 9 10.26 -24.46 -14.02
CA SER A 9 9.69 -24.97 -15.27
C SER A 9 9.57 -26.51 -15.29
N ASN A 10 9.97 -27.19 -14.23
CA ASN A 10 9.89 -28.66 -14.13
C ASN A 10 8.81 -29.08 -13.11
N PRO A 11 8.17 -30.24 -13.30
CA PRO A 11 7.33 -30.84 -12.25
C PRO A 11 8.20 -31.21 -11.03
N THR A 12 7.56 -31.40 -9.91
CA THR A 12 8.21 -31.93 -8.71
C THR A 12 8.44 -33.42 -8.83
N LEU A 13 9.46 -33.90 -8.16
CA LEU A 13 9.81 -35.34 -8.10
C LEU A 13 9.97 -35.74 -6.63
N PRO A 14 9.63 -36.98 -6.27
CA PRO A 14 9.84 -37.49 -4.91
C PRO A 14 11.33 -37.59 -4.59
N VAL A 15 11.66 -37.48 -3.30
CA VAL A 15 13.04 -37.55 -2.80
C VAL A 15 13.17 -38.74 -1.86
N ASP A 16 14.05 -39.65 -2.17
CA ASP A 16 14.60 -40.65 -1.28
C ASP A 16 15.99 -40.24 -0.76
N GLU A 17 16.59 -41.04 0.13
CA GLU A 17 17.90 -40.74 0.69
C GLU A 17 18.99 -40.62 -0.39
N ALA A 18 18.96 -41.50 -1.39
CA ALA A 18 19.94 -41.54 -2.49
C ALA A 18 19.84 -40.26 -3.34
N GLN A 19 18.62 -39.84 -3.69
CA GLN A 19 18.36 -38.62 -4.45
C GLN A 19 18.72 -37.35 -3.65
N PHE A 20 18.45 -37.31 -2.34
CA PHE A 20 18.87 -36.24 -1.47
C PHE A 20 20.38 -36.05 -1.52
N TRP A 21 21.15 -37.12 -1.29
CA TRP A 21 22.61 -37.03 -1.31
C TRP A 21 23.16 -36.71 -2.70
N ALA A 22 22.53 -37.20 -3.76
CA ALA A 22 22.92 -36.87 -5.13
C ALA A 22 22.80 -35.35 -5.43
N LEU A 23 21.78 -34.70 -4.88
CA LEU A 23 21.59 -33.26 -5.05
C LEU A 23 22.58 -32.43 -4.18
N VAL A 24 22.76 -32.79 -2.93
CA VAL A 24 23.60 -32.11 -1.96
C VAL A 24 25.10 -32.22 -2.30
N LYS A 25 25.53 -33.37 -2.80
CA LYS A 25 26.93 -33.63 -3.16
C LYS A 25 27.28 -33.19 -4.59
N ALA A 26 26.31 -32.73 -5.40
CA ALA A 26 26.58 -32.42 -6.80
C ALA A 26 27.53 -31.21 -6.95
N PRO A 27 28.71 -31.36 -7.58
CA PRO A 27 29.73 -30.31 -7.69
C PRO A 27 29.20 -29.01 -8.29
N LYS A 28 28.38 -29.16 -9.34
CA LYS A 28 27.78 -28.00 -10.03
C LYS A 28 26.97 -27.08 -9.10
N TRP A 29 26.23 -27.65 -8.16
CA TRP A 29 25.41 -26.86 -7.26
C TRP A 29 26.23 -26.28 -6.12
N ASN A 30 27.24 -27.02 -5.66
CA ASN A 30 28.17 -26.55 -4.65
C ASN A 30 28.97 -25.35 -5.14
N GLU A 31 29.46 -25.38 -6.39
CA GLU A 31 30.10 -24.22 -7.03
C GLU A 31 29.17 -23.00 -7.12
N ASN A 32 27.90 -23.20 -7.44
CA ASN A 32 26.95 -22.11 -7.49
C ASN A 32 26.67 -21.50 -6.10
N ILE A 33 26.64 -22.33 -5.05
CA ILE A 33 26.50 -21.87 -3.67
C ILE A 33 27.74 -21.05 -3.25
N ASP A 34 28.95 -21.53 -3.56
CA ASP A 34 30.17 -20.82 -3.22
C ASP A 34 30.25 -19.47 -3.94
N LYS A 35 30.00 -19.43 -5.24
CA LYS A 35 29.92 -18.20 -6.04
C LYS A 35 28.84 -17.25 -5.52
N TYR A 36 27.69 -17.77 -5.08
CA TYR A 36 26.64 -16.96 -4.48
C TYR A 36 27.08 -16.34 -3.16
N ARG A 37 27.81 -17.06 -2.32
CA ARG A 37 28.35 -16.54 -1.06
C ARG A 37 29.40 -15.44 -1.28
N GLU A 38 30.19 -15.55 -2.37
CA GLU A 38 31.19 -14.55 -2.74
C GLU A 38 30.61 -13.30 -3.40
N THR A 39 29.65 -13.47 -4.32
CA THR A 39 29.16 -12.39 -5.20
C THR A 39 27.82 -11.80 -4.77
N HIS A 40 27.06 -12.49 -3.91
CA HIS A 40 25.67 -12.19 -3.54
C HIS A 40 24.69 -12.07 -4.73
N ASP A 41 25.06 -12.66 -5.90
CA ASP A 41 24.20 -12.64 -7.08
C ASP A 41 22.99 -13.56 -6.90
N ALA A 42 21.82 -12.96 -6.71
CA ALA A 42 20.54 -13.67 -6.56
C ALA A 42 20.19 -14.60 -7.75
N ALA A 43 20.76 -14.36 -8.93
CA ALA A 43 20.55 -15.22 -10.09
C ALA A 43 21.20 -16.61 -9.90
N LEU A 44 22.28 -16.73 -9.17
CA LEU A 44 22.92 -17.99 -8.85
C LEU A 44 22.08 -18.82 -7.87
N LYS A 45 21.52 -18.17 -6.83
CA LYS A 45 20.59 -18.79 -5.88
C LYS A 45 19.35 -19.34 -6.59
N ARG A 46 18.77 -18.61 -7.54
CA ARG A 46 17.59 -19.03 -8.31
C ARG A 46 17.83 -20.21 -9.23
N LYS A 47 19.07 -20.54 -9.57
CA LYS A 47 19.44 -21.72 -10.37
C LYS A 47 19.53 -23.01 -9.55
N LEU A 48 19.57 -22.92 -8.22
CA LEU A 48 19.66 -24.08 -7.35
C LEU A 48 18.34 -24.86 -7.37
N PRO A 49 18.39 -26.19 -7.34
CA PRO A 49 17.22 -27.01 -7.01
C PRO A 49 16.73 -26.71 -5.60
N ALA A 50 15.47 -27.01 -5.34
CA ALA A 50 14.89 -26.80 -4.02
C ALA A 50 14.08 -28.00 -3.56
N PHE A 51 14.20 -28.35 -2.28
CA PHE A 51 13.34 -29.30 -1.61
C PHE A 51 12.01 -28.65 -1.23
N ILE A 52 10.96 -29.45 -1.18
CA ILE A 52 9.64 -29.07 -0.69
C ILE A 52 9.29 -30.11 0.37
N PHE A 53 9.62 -29.80 1.62
CA PHE A 53 9.45 -30.76 2.72
C PHE A 53 8.00 -30.86 3.18
N GLN A 54 7.26 -29.76 3.20
CA GLN A 54 5.93 -29.65 3.80
C GLN A 54 4.85 -30.30 2.94
N ALA A 55 5.08 -30.44 1.63
CA ALA A 55 4.06 -30.97 0.72
C ALA A 55 4.63 -31.83 -0.42
N THR A 56 3.77 -32.70 -0.91
CA THR A 56 3.80 -33.31 -2.24
C THR A 56 2.63 -32.82 -3.06
N PHE A 57 2.53 -33.15 -4.34
CA PHE A 57 1.50 -32.62 -5.23
C PHE A 57 0.84 -33.76 -6.04
N ASP A 58 -0.46 -33.69 -6.19
CA ASP A 58 -1.21 -34.55 -7.10
C ASP A 58 -0.84 -34.27 -8.56
N GLU A 59 -1.07 -35.25 -9.44
CA GLU A 59 -0.88 -35.07 -10.87
C GLU A 59 -1.82 -34.01 -11.43
N THR A 60 -1.25 -33.01 -12.09
CA THR A 60 -1.99 -31.92 -12.74
C THR A 60 -1.37 -31.58 -14.10
N THR A 61 -2.09 -30.83 -14.90
CA THR A 61 -1.61 -30.39 -16.21
C THR A 61 -0.95 -29.00 -16.08
N SER A 62 0.24 -28.82 -16.63
CA SER A 62 0.92 -27.50 -16.69
C SER A 62 0.15 -26.50 -17.58
N LYS A 63 0.54 -25.22 -17.52
CA LYS A 63 0.03 -24.22 -18.47
C LYS A 63 0.34 -24.56 -19.95
N ALA A 64 1.36 -25.36 -20.19
CA ALA A 64 1.76 -25.83 -21.51
C ALA A 64 1.14 -27.17 -21.93
N GLY A 65 0.18 -27.72 -21.15
CA GLY A 65 -0.51 -28.97 -21.46
C GLY A 65 0.22 -30.25 -21.02
N THR A 66 1.34 -30.18 -20.31
CA THR A 66 2.12 -31.37 -19.87
C THR A 66 1.58 -31.88 -18.54
N GLN A 67 1.31 -33.18 -18.45
CA GLN A 67 0.93 -33.87 -17.21
C GLN A 67 2.15 -34.10 -16.30
N GLY A 68 1.94 -34.04 -14.98
CA GLY A 68 2.95 -34.30 -13.97
C GLY A 68 2.56 -33.72 -12.60
N GLN A 69 3.39 -33.95 -11.61
CA GLN A 69 3.21 -33.40 -10.24
C GLN A 69 3.68 -31.97 -10.18
N TRP A 70 2.85 -31.07 -10.65
CA TRP A 70 3.18 -29.63 -10.66
C TRP A 70 2.93 -29.00 -9.30
N ARG A 71 3.82 -28.10 -8.89
CA ARG A 71 3.68 -27.29 -7.68
C ARG A 71 2.52 -26.31 -7.83
N LYS A 72 1.33 -26.78 -7.54
CA LYS A 72 0.08 -26.01 -7.55
C LYS A 72 -0.61 -26.11 -6.20
N GLN A 73 -1.12 -25.00 -5.71
CA GLN A 73 -1.82 -24.92 -4.45
C GLN A 73 -2.99 -25.92 -4.37
N SER A 74 -3.83 -25.97 -5.39
CA SER A 74 -4.98 -26.88 -5.46
C SER A 74 -4.63 -28.38 -5.49
N ALA A 75 -3.36 -28.72 -5.71
CA ALA A 75 -2.85 -30.10 -5.77
C ALA A 75 -1.99 -30.46 -4.55
N THR A 76 -1.91 -29.60 -3.56
CA THR A 76 -1.07 -29.78 -2.37
C THR A 76 -1.56 -30.93 -1.50
N ARG A 77 -0.62 -31.79 -1.06
CA ARG A 77 -0.80 -32.84 -0.03
C ARG A 77 0.28 -32.64 1.03
N LEU A 78 -0.11 -32.43 2.26
CA LEU A 78 0.82 -32.22 3.36
C LEU A 78 1.50 -33.54 3.74
N THR A 79 2.80 -33.45 3.99
CA THR A 79 3.62 -34.60 4.41
C THR A 79 3.59 -34.83 5.93
N GLY A 80 3.17 -33.82 6.68
CA GLY A 80 3.36 -33.79 8.12
C GLY A 80 4.75 -33.30 8.55
N LEU A 81 5.59 -32.87 7.61
CA LEU A 81 6.83 -32.14 7.91
C LEU A 81 6.56 -30.64 7.93
N VAL A 82 7.20 -29.94 8.83
CA VAL A 82 7.16 -28.48 8.96
C VAL A 82 8.54 -27.93 8.72
N VAL A 83 8.64 -26.81 7.99
CA VAL A 83 9.89 -26.10 7.74
C VAL A 83 9.87 -24.75 8.42
N MET A 84 10.93 -24.42 9.13
CA MET A 84 11.17 -23.10 9.68
C MET A 84 12.46 -22.53 9.12
N ASP A 85 12.44 -21.26 8.75
CA ASP A 85 13.58 -20.51 8.23
C ASP A 85 13.99 -19.47 9.29
N ILE A 86 15.26 -19.35 9.57
CA ILE A 86 15.83 -18.37 10.46
C ILE A 86 16.89 -17.63 9.68
N ASP A 87 16.59 -16.42 9.27
CA ASP A 87 17.48 -15.59 8.44
C ASP A 87 18.27 -14.59 9.28
N HIS A 88 19.34 -14.04 8.71
CA HIS A 88 20.16 -12.98 9.29
C HIS A 88 20.86 -13.29 10.62
N LEU A 89 21.22 -14.52 10.88
CA LEU A 89 22.05 -14.90 12.00
C LEU A 89 23.46 -14.30 11.87
N GLY A 90 23.95 -13.69 12.96
CA GLY A 90 25.29 -13.08 13.02
C GLY A 90 25.37 -11.61 12.56
N ASP A 91 24.32 -11.00 12.03
CA ASP A 91 24.31 -9.60 11.59
C ASP A 91 23.96 -8.59 12.71
N GLY A 92 23.85 -9.02 13.97
CA GLY A 92 23.45 -8.19 15.12
C GLY A 92 21.94 -7.87 15.13
N PRO A 93 21.35 -7.48 16.26
CA PRO A 93 19.90 -7.36 16.38
C PRO A 93 19.33 -6.28 15.48
N THR A 94 18.52 -6.67 14.53
CA THR A 94 17.64 -5.77 13.77
C THR A 94 16.40 -5.50 14.63
N PRO A 95 16.02 -4.24 14.95
CA PRO A 95 14.82 -3.97 15.72
C PRO A 95 13.58 -4.13 14.83
N GLY A 96 12.80 -5.19 15.06
CA GLY A 96 11.41 -5.31 14.61
C GLY A 96 10.47 -5.14 15.81
N PRO A 97 9.21 -4.71 15.63
CA PRO A 97 8.26 -4.55 16.73
C PRO A 97 7.83 -5.91 17.27
N SER A 98 8.19 -6.19 18.52
CA SER A 98 7.83 -7.41 19.23
C SER A 98 6.59 -7.15 20.10
N LEU A 99 5.57 -7.95 19.93
CA LEU A 99 4.46 -8.08 20.86
C LEU A 99 4.70 -9.32 21.75
N ASN A 100 4.75 -9.08 23.07
CA ASN A 100 4.69 -10.03 24.16
C ASN A 100 5.95 -10.78 24.67
N GLY A 101 6.42 -10.34 25.83
CA GLY A 101 6.87 -11.10 27.00
C GLY A 101 8.07 -12.07 26.92
N GLY A 102 8.71 -12.25 25.76
CA GLY A 102 9.84 -13.17 25.58
C GLY A 102 11.16 -12.51 25.13
N GLU A 103 11.30 -11.23 25.34
CA GLU A 103 12.27 -10.36 24.62
C GLU A 103 13.76 -10.60 24.89
N CYS A 104 14.15 -11.14 26.04
CA CYS A 104 15.58 -11.26 26.36
C CYS A 104 16.29 -12.44 25.67
N ILE A 105 15.64 -13.61 25.58
CA ILE A 105 16.27 -14.84 25.06
C ILE A 105 16.32 -14.82 23.53
N VAL A 106 15.30 -14.26 22.87
CA VAL A 106 15.22 -14.17 21.42
C VAL A 106 16.33 -13.27 20.83
N LYS A 107 16.63 -12.14 21.48
CA LYS A 107 17.68 -11.22 21.02
C LYS A 107 19.11 -11.77 21.16
N GLU A 108 19.36 -12.59 22.17
CA GLU A 108 20.66 -13.25 22.35
C GLU A 108 20.94 -14.29 21.26
N ASN A 109 19.92 -15.03 20.85
CA ASN A 109 20.03 -16.09 19.84
C ASN A 109 20.25 -15.54 18.42
N MET A 110 19.65 -14.41 18.06
CA MET A 110 19.79 -13.78 16.74
C MET A 110 21.18 -13.19 16.44
N GLY A 111 21.99 -12.91 17.46
CA GLY A 111 23.37 -12.43 17.31
C GLY A 111 24.42 -13.53 17.10
N MET A 112 24.03 -14.82 17.17
CA MET A 112 24.94 -15.96 17.08
C MET A 112 25.15 -16.41 15.64
N ALA A 113 26.33 -16.99 15.34
CA ALA A 113 26.54 -17.65 14.06
C ALA A 113 25.69 -18.93 13.94
N PRO A 114 25.26 -19.32 12.71
CA PRO A 114 24.39 -20.51 12.52
C PRO A 114 24.85 -21.77 13.22
N ARG A 115 26.14 -22.09 13.19
CA ARG A 115 26.70 -23.27 13.87
C ARG A 115 26.68 -23.16 15.39
N GLU A 116 26.99 -21.97 15.92
CA GLU A 116 26.99 -21.72 17.36
C GLU A 116 25.59 -21.83 17.95
N LEU A 117 24.60 -21.31 17.22
CA LEU A 117 23.20 -21.42 17.61
C LEU A 117 22.71 -22.87 17.63
N TYR A 118 23.05 -23.65 16.60
CA TYR A 118 22.76 -25.08 16.57
C TYR A 118 23.42 -25.84 17.73
N GLU A 119 24.71 -25.63 18.01
CA GLU A 119 25.42 -26.29 19.12
C GLU A 119 24.83 -25.92 20.50
N LYS A 120 24.36 -24.67 20.67
CA LYS A 120 23.61 -24.24 21.84
C LYS A 120 22.34 -25.07 22.01
N TRP A 121 21.50 -25.18 20.99
CA TRP A 121 20.26 -25.98 21.05
C TRP A 121 20.52 -27.43 21.33
N ARG A 122 21.51 -28.02 20.70
CA ARG A 122 21.87 -29.43 20.91
C ARG A 122 22.28 -29.71 22.36
N LYS A 123 22.86 -28.72 23.01
CA LYS A 123 23.27 -28.82 24.42
C LYS A 123 22.12 -28.56 25.39
N GLU A 124 21.29 -27.59 25.08
CA GLU A 124 20.19 -27.14 25.96
C GLU A 124 18.90 -27.94 25.80
N LEU A 125 18.64 -28.45 24.60
CA LEU A 125 17.41 -29.16 24.19
C LEU A 125 17.73 -30.50 23.50
N PRO A 126 18.50 -31.39 24.14
CA PRO A 126 18.97 -32.64 23.54
C PRO A 126 17.82 -33.60 23.10
N GLU A 127 16.66 -33.48 23.74
CA GLU A 127 15.48 -34.29 23.44
C GLU A 127 14.91 -34.03 22.04
N LEU A 128 15.11 -32.84 21.50
CA LEU A 128 14.64 -32.51 20.14
C LEU A 128 15.46 -33.21 19.05
N PHE A 129 16.71 -33.61 19.36
CA PHE A 129 17.67 -34.24 18.45
C PHE A 129 17.97 -35.69 18.78
N ALA A 130 17.30 -36.26 19.77
CA ALA A 130 17.43 -37.66 20.15
C ALA A 130 16.68 -38.55 19.15
N GLU A 131 16.95 -39.87 19.19
CA GLU A 131 16.16 -40.87 18.44
C GLU A 131 14.68 -40.77 18.81
N GLY A 132 13.83 -40.51 17.80
CA GLY A 132 12.41 -40.19 18.01
C GLY A 132 12.11 -38.72 18.31
N GLY A 133 13.11 -37.84 18.38
CA GLY A 133 12.97 -36.42 18.54
C GLY A 133 12.13 -35.74 17.44
N SER A 134 11.74 -34.50 17.65
CA SER A 134 10.87 -33.79 16.69
C SER A 134 11.66 -33.20 15.52
N ILE A 135 12.92 -32.81 15.66
CA ILE A 135 13.74 -32.23 14.60
C ILE A 135 14.39 -33.34 13.78
N LEU A 136 14.25 -33.28 12.46
CA LEU A 136 14.77 -34.30 11.52
C LEU A 136 15.93 -33.76 10.67
N LEU A 137 16.01 -32.47 10.40
CA LEU A 137 17.07 -31.87 9.59
C LEU A 137 17.33 -30.45 10.03
N VAL A 138 18.62 -30.10 10.19
CA VAL A 138 19.10 -28.71 10.35
C VAL A 138 20.22 -28.47 9.38
N TYR A 139 20.14 -27.41 8.58
CA TYR A 139 21.24 -27.02 7.70
C TYR A 139 21.36 -25.52 7.52
N ILE A 140 22.58 -25.08 7.19
CA ILE A 140 22.89 -23.69 6.89
C ILE A 140 22.38 -23.38 5.48
N THR A 141 21.62 -22.29 5.34
CA THR A 141 21.07 -21.85 4.05
C THR A 141 22.17 -21.47 3.04
N PRO A 142 21.90 -21.42 1.73
CA PRO A 142 22.90 -21.06 0.73
C PRO A 142 23.58 -19.72 0.95
N SER A 143 22.93 -18.77 1.66
CA SER A 143 23.54 -17.48 2.02
C SER A 143 24.69 -17.61 3.03
N GLY A 144 24.74 -18.69 3.79
CA GLY A 144 25.68 -18.89 4.89
C GLY A 144 25.27 -18.19 6.18
N LYS A 145 24.21 -17.39 6.18
CA LYS A 145 23.76 -16.51 7.27
C LYS A 145 22.42 -16.92 7.89
N GLY A 146 21.87 -18.04 7.53
CA GLY A 146 20.60 -18.52 8.05
C GLY A 146 20.61 -20.01 8.32
N LEU A 147 19.66 -20.48 9.11
CA LEU A 147 19.38 -21.88 9.39
C LEU A 147 18.03 -22.28 8.83
N LYS A 148 17.95 -23.50 8.32
CA LYS A 148 16.71 -24.13 7.97
C LYS A 148 16.52 -25.37 8.80
N ILE A 149 15.34 -25.48 9.43
CA ILE A 149 14.98 -26.56 10.35
C ILE A 149 13.76 -27.27 9.79
N VAL A 150 13.83 -28.59 9.69
CA VAL A 150 12.71 -29.45 9.31
C VAL A 150 12.37 -30.35 10.48
N PHE A 151 11.10 -30.36 10.87
CA PHE A 151 10.64 -31.11 12.04
C PHE A 151 9.25 -31.73 11.82
N LYS A 152 8.87 -32.66 12.70
CA LYS A 152 7.59 -33.35 12.68
C LYS A 152 6.46 -32.44 13.11
N ALA A 153 5.36 -32.40 12.35
CA ALA A 153 4.16 -31.69 12.74
C ALA A 153 3.44 -32.40 13.91
N ASP A 154 3.01 -31.63 14.88
CA ASP A 154 2.13 -32.05 15.96
C ASP A 154 0.69 -31.64 15.61
N VAL A 155 -0.18 -32.62 15.40
CA VAL A 155 -1.59 -32.42 15.03
C VAL A 155 -2.37 -31.68 16.13
N SER A 156 -1.93 -31.80 17.39
CA SER A 156 -2.58 -31.15 18.52
C SER A 156 -2.30 -29.63 18.59
N ARG A 157 -1.19 -29.22 18.02
CA ARG A 157 -0.78 -27.80 18.02
C ARG A 157 -1.44 -26.97 16.93
N GLY A 158 -1.99 -27.60 15.90
CA GLY A 158 -2.66 -26.88 14.82
C GLY A 158 -2.02 -27.08 13.44
N ASN A 159 -2.13 -26.08 12.56
CA ASN A 159 -1.64 -26.12 11.18
C ASN A 159 -0.11 -25.88 11.09
N LEU A 160 0.44 -25.69 9.86
CA LEU A 160 1.88 -25.46 9.67
C LEU A 160 2.38 -24.23 10.42
N ILE A 161 1.59 -23.15 10.46
CA ILE A 161 1.92 -21.89 11.09
C ILE A 161 2.01 -22.06 12.60
N ASP A 162 1.02 -22.71 13.19
CA ASP A 162 0.95 -22.96 14.63
C ASP A 162 2.13 -23.80 15.09
N ASN A 163 2.49 -24.83 14.32
CA ASN A 163 3.65 -25.67 14.59
C ASN A 163 4.97 -24.90 14.46
N GLN A 164 5.09 -23.99 13.47
CA GLN A 164 6.26 -23.11 13.34
C GLN A 164 6.42 -22.20 14.54
N HIS A 165 5.34 -21.50 14.96
CA HIS A 165 5.35 -20.62 16.13
C HIS A 165 5.67 -21.37 17.42
N ALA A 166 5.10 -22.56 17.61
CA ALA A 166 5.38 -23.39 18.76
C ALA A 166 6.87 -23.82 18.82
N MET A 167 7.45 -24.24 17.69
CA MET A 167 8.85 -24.62 17.61
C MET A 167 9.77 -23.40 17.81
N ALA A 168 9.44 -22.26 17.23
CA ALA A 168 10.20 -21.01 17.40
C ALA A 168 10.26 -20.58 18.86
N LYS A 169 9.14 -20.70 19.59
CA LYS A 169 9.08 -20.42 21.03
C LYS A 169 9.98 -21.36 21.82
N VAL A 170 10.02 -22.64 21.47
CA VAL A 170 10.90 -23.63 22.12
C VAL A 170 12.37 -23.33 21.86
N LEU A 171 12.72 -22.93 20.63
CA LEU A 171 14.09 -22.63 20.21
C LEU A 171 14.54 -21.21 20.59
N GLY A 172 13.63 -20.35 21.08
CA GLY A 172 13.90 -18.96 21.44
C GLY A 172 14.31 -18.09 20.22
N VAL A 173 13.62 -18.25 19.07
CA VAL A 173 13.89 -17.52 17.82
C VAL A 173 12.61 -16.96 17.22
N GLU A 174 12.75 -16.03 16.28
CA GLU A 174 11.63 -15.49 15.50
C GLU A 174 11.40 -16.34 14.24
N VAL A 175 10.14 -16.47 13.84
CA VAL A 175 9.72 -17.20 12.63
C VAL A 175 9.77 -16.27 11.42
N ASP A 176 10.32 -16.74 10.31
CA ASP A 176 10.09 -16.06 9.02
C ASP A 176 8.64 -16.32 8.56
N GLU A 177 7.82 -15.28 8.69
CA GLU A 177 6.41 -15.25 8.28
C GLU A 177 6.19 -15.66 6.81
N SER A 178 7.23 -15.68 5.99
CA SER A 178 7.17 -16.13 4.59
C SER A 178 7.08 -17.65 4.43
N CYS A 179 7.28 -18.43 5.49
CA CYS A 179 7.23 -19.88 5.49
C CYS A 179 5.82 -20.49 5.67
N LYS A 180 4.77 -19.66 5.68
CA LYS A 180 3.36 -20.07 5.85
C LYS A 180 2.80 -20.93 4.70
N ASP A 181 3.40 -20.87 3.52
CA ASP A 181 2.96 -21.62 2.34
C ASP A 181 3.44 -23.07 2.38
N ALA A 182 2.51 -24.03 2.30
CA ALA A 182 2.83 -25.46 2.24
C ALA A 182 3.74 -25.84 1.06
N SER A 183 3.67 -25.10 -0.04
CA SER A 183 4.49 -25.30 -1.24
C SER A 183 5.86 -24.57 -1.16
N ARG A 184 6.27 -24.11 0.02
CA ARG A 184 7.51 -23.37 0.23
C ARG A 184 8.73 -24.17 -0.23
N MET A 185 9.54 -23.56 -1.07
CA MET A 185 10.79 -24.13 -1.57
C MET A 185 11.94 -23.85 -0.61
N SER A 186 12.69 -24.88 -0.29
CA SER A 186 13.90 -24.86 0.50
C SER A 186 15.08 -25.17 -0.40
N PHE A 187 15.86 -24.15 -0.78
CA PHE A 187 17.02 -24.37 -1.65
C PHE A 187 18.00 -25.37 -1.03
N ILE A 188 18.61 -26.21 -1.88
CA ILE A 188 19.60 -27.19 -1.42
C ILE A 188 20.80 -26.51 -0.77
N CYS A 189 21.46 -27.25 0.12
CA CYS A 189 22.72 -26.88 0.78
C CYS A 189 23.88 -27.73 0.33
N LYS A 190 25.08 -27.43 0.78
CA LYS A 190 26.26 -28.33 0.65
C LYS A 190 26.23 -29.41 1.76
N GLU A 191 26.89 -30.54 1.51
CA GLU A 191 27.06 -31.58 2.55
C GLU A 191 27.66 -31.00 3.84
N THR A 192 28.65 -30.11 3.71
CA THR A 192 29.33 -29.45 4.85
C THR A 192 28.44 -28.47 5.64
N ASP A 193 27.30 -28.10 5.07
CA ASP A 193 26.34 -27.20 5.69
C ASP A 193 25.25 -27.94 6.46
N ILE A 194 25.16 -29.28 6.33
CA ILE A 194 24.23 -30.09 7.12
C ILE A 194 24.78 -30.21 8.52
N LEU A 195 24.03 -29.72 9.50
CA LEU A 195 24.40 -29.75 10.91
C LEU A 195 23.80 -30.94 11.62
N TYR A 196 22.59 -31.35 11.22
CA TYR A 196 21.90 -32.52 11.77
C TYR A 196 21.02 -33.15 10.68
N LEU A 197 20.98 -34.49 10.66
CA LEU A 197 20.09 -35.27 9.82
C LEU A 197 19.72 -36.56 10.52
N ASP A 198 18.42 -36.71 10.76
CA ASP A 198 17.84 -38.00 11.15
C ASP A 198 17.30 -38.71 9.91
N ARG A 199 17.62 -40.03 9.75
CA ARG A 199 17.18 -40.81 8.61
C ARG A 199 15.69 -41.04 8.54
N GLU A 200 14.98 -40.83 9.66
CA GLU A 200 13.51 -40.82 9.68
C GLU A 200 12.92 -39.81 8.73
N LEU A 201 13.63 -38.71 8.42
CA LEU A 201 13.25 -37.72 7.42
C LEU A 201 12.75 -38.34 6.09
N PHE A 202 13.37 -39.43 5.65
CA PHE A 202 13.06 -40.05 4.35
C PHE A 202 11.88 -41.03 4.40
N THR A 203 11.47 -41.42 5.59
CA THR A 203 10.38 -42.40 5.79
C THR A 203 9.18 -41.79 6.53
N TYR A 204 9.36 -40.65 7.13
CA TYR A 204 8.30 -39.99 7.91
C TYR A 204 7.12 -39.59 7.04
N GLU A 205 5.92 -39.90 7.51
CA GLU A 205 4.64 -39.54 6.94
C GLU A 205 3.61 -39.40 8.08
N ASN A 206 2.88 -38.28 8.12
CA ASN A 206 1.78 -38.08 9.07
C ASN A 206 0.47 -37.92 8.30
N LYS A 207 -0.21 -39.02 8.00
CA LYS A 207 -1.47 -39.05 7.26
C LYS A 207 -2.56 -38.29 7.98
N ALA A 208 -2.65 -38.39 9.29
CA ALA A 208 -3.65 -37.69 10.09
C ALA A 208 -3.52 -36.16 9.99
N TYR A 209 -2.28 -35.68 9.84
CA TYR A 209 -2.02 -34.26 9.62
C TYR A 209 -2.53 -33.79 8.25
N GLY A 210 -2.24 -34.56 7.19
CA GLY A 210 -2.73 -34.30 5.84
C GLY A 210 -4.25 -34.34 5.78
N GLU A 211 -4.89 -35.37 6.32
CA GLU A 211 -6.36 -35.51 6.36
C GLU A 211 -7.04 -34.32 7.04
N LYS A 212 -6.41 -33.77 8.07
CA LYS A 212 -6.96 -32.64 8.83
C LYS A 212 -6.76 -31.29 8.13
N TYR A 213 -5.62 -31.05 7.48
CA TYR A 213 -5.22 -29.71 7.03
C TYR A 213 -5.04 -29.55 5.50
N ASP A 214 -5.05 -30.59 4.68
CA ASP A 214 -4.86 -30.50 3.22
C ASP A 214 -5.85 -29.50 2.57
N ALA A 215 -7.12 -29.57 2.96
CA ALA A 215 -8.16 -28.70 2.42
C ALA A 215 -7.87 -27.22 2.66
N LEU A 216 -7.39 -26.86 3.85
CA LEU A 216 -7.03 -25.49 4.22
C LEU A 216 -5.99 -24.89 3.26
N TYR A 217 -4.96 -25.66 2.92
CA TYR A 217 -3.88 -25.18 2.04
C TYR A 217 -4.25 -25.24 0.55
N ARG A 218 -5.17 -26.11 0.15
CA ARG A 218 -5.73 -26.17 -1.22
C ARG A 218 -6.61 -24.99 -1.52
N ASP A 219 -7.40 -24.54 -0.55
CA ASP A 219 -8.37 -23.44 -0.69
C ASP A 219 -7.75 -22.04 -0.49
N GLY A 220 -6.46 -21.97 -0.14
CA GLY A 220 -5.73 -20.71 0.00
C GLY A 220 -5.92 -19.97 1.32
N HIS A 221 -6.47 -20.64 2.33
CA HIS A 221 -6.63 -20.09 3.67
C HIS A 221 -5.47 -20.53 4.57
N SER A 222 -4.43 -19.72 4.69
CA SER A 222 -3.30 -19.95 5.61
C SER A 222 -3.33 -18.94 6.75
N GLN A 223 -4.21 -19.12 7.74
CA GLN A 223 -4.18 -18.42 9.01
C GLN A 223 -3.88 -19.40 10.14
N GLY A 224 -3.10 -19.00 11.15
CA GLY A 224 -2.79 -19.83 12.31
C GLY A 224 -4.05 -20.14 13.14
N THR A 225 -4.11 -21.34 13.72
CA THR A 225 -5.22 -21.74 14.58
C THR A 225 -5.04 -21.31 16.04
N GLU A 226 -3.86 -20.81 16.45
CA GLU A 226 -3.60 -20.35 17.82
C GLU A 226 -4.39 -19.08 18.21
N GLU A 227 -4.88 -18.29 17.27
CA GLU A 227 -5.88 -17.24 17.58
C GLU A 227 -7.25 -17.80 18.03
N ILE A 228 -7.48 -19.11 17.81
CA ILE A 228 -8.70 -19.81 18.20
C ILE A 228 -8.52 -20.56 19.54
N ALA A 229 -7.32 -21.01 19.86
CA ALA A 229 -7.03 -21.86 21.04
C ALA A 229 -6.74 -21.08 22.33
N ALA A 230 -6.52 -19.77 22.28
CA ALA A 230 -6.33 -18.95 23.49
C ALA A 230 -7.61 -18.77 24.36
N VAL A 231 -8.70 -19.44 24.01
CA VAL A 231 -9.99 -19.37 24.69
C VAL A 231 -10.35 -20.64 25.47
N GLU A 232 -9.60 -21.77 25.32
CA GLU A 232 -10.01 -23.06 25.89
C GLU A 232 -9.18 -23.61 27.07
N GLU A 233 -8.17 -22.94 27.56
CA GLU A 233 -7.47 -23.42 28.77
C GLU A 233 -7.62 -22.45 29.94
N ASN A 234 -8.78 -22.46 30.58
CA ASN A 234 -8.97 -22.19 32.02
C ASN A 234 -10.40 -22.53 32.44
N SER A 235 -10.64 -23.79 32.69
CA SER A 235 -11.81 -24.19 33.49
C SER A 235 -11.48 -25.41 34.34
N ASP A 236 -11.06 -25.14 35.57
CA ASP A 236 -11.44 -25.98 36.69
C ASP A 236 -11.22 -25.19 38.01
N SER A 237 -12.28 -24.60 38.49
CA SER A 237 -12.78 -24.62 39.90
C SER A 237 -13.92 -23.60 40.07
N PRO A 238 -14.95 -23.91 40.84
CA PRO A 238 -16.19 -23.14 40.87
C PRO A 238 -16.12 -22.02 41.88
N CYS A 239 -16.40 -20.79 41.45
CA CYS A 239 -16.92 -19.75 42.30
C CYS A 239 -17.72 -18.73 41.51
N GLU A 240 -18.86 -18.35 42.07
CA GLU A 240 -19.99 -17.64 41.51
C GLU A 240 -19.73 -16.38 40.65
N SER A 241 -20.44 -16.37 39.52
CA SER A 241 -21.20 -15.28 38.87
C SER A 241 -20.59 -13.88 38.71
N ALA A 242 -20.01 -13.62 37.52
CA ALA A 242 -20.33 -12.47 36.69
C ALA A 242 -20.13 -12.91 35.23
N ALA A 243 -21.22 -13.00 34.46
CA ALA A 243 -21.15 -13.38 33.05
C ALA A 243 -20.19 -12.44 32.29
N VAL A 244 -19.07 -12.96 31.84
CA VAL A 244 -18.17 -12.22 30.95
C VAL A 244 -18.92 -12.01 29.64
N GLU A 245 -19.36 -10.78 29.39
CA GLU A 245 -20.12 -10.38 28.21
C GLU A 245 -19.25 -10.55 26.97
N LYS A 246 -19.61 -11.46 26.06
CA LYS A 246 -18.86 -11.72 24.81
C LYS A 246 -18.96 -10.53 23.88
N LYS A 247 -17.85 -10.22 23.21
CA LYS A 247 -17.69 -9.01 22.39
C LYS A 247 -17.17 -9.35 21.00
N PHE A 248 -17.68 -8.66 19.96
CA PHE A 248 -17.13 -8.68 18.62
C PHE A 248 -16.37 -7.38 18.38
N LYS A 249 -15.06 -7.44 18.18
CA LYS A 249 -14.18 -6.26 18.00
C LYS A 249 -14.38 -5.18 19.06
N GLY A 250 -14.53 -5.59 20.31
CA GLY A 250 -14.75 -4.69 21.45
C GLY A 250 -16.20 -4.27 21.70
N ILE A 251 -17.17 -4.60 20.83
CA ILE A 251 -18.60 -4.28 20.95
C ILE A 251 -19.32 -5.50 21.54
N PRO A 252 -20.08 -5.36 22.65
CA PRO A 252 -20.87 -6.45 23.17
C PRO A 252 -21.90 -6.98 22.17
N TYR A 253 -22.06 -8.30 22.06
CA TYR A 253 -23.07 -8.87 21.19
C TYR A 253 -24.51 -8.48 21.61
N SER A 254 -24.76 -8.25 22.89
CA SER A 254 -26.02 -7.69 23.40
C SER A 254 -26.35 -6.33 22.77
N GLU A 255 -25.39 -5.44 22.64
CA GLU A 255 -25.53 -4.12 21.99
C GLU A 255 -25.81 -4.26 20.50
N ILE A 256 -25.06 -5.11 19.79
CA ILE A 256 -25.27 -5.40 18.36
C ILE A 256 -26.68 -5.95 18.09
N ILE A 257 -27.16 -6.85 18.93
CA ILE A 257 -28.50 -7.45 18.84
C ILE A 257 -29.57 -6.41 19.12
N SER A 258 -29.40 -5.57 20.15
CA SER A 258 -30.31 -4.48 20.47
C SER A 258 -30.44 -3.48 19.31
N ASP A 259 -29.35 -3.04 18.74
CA ASP A 259 -29.35 -2.13 17.59
C ASP A 259 -29.97 -2.78 16.35
N TRP A 260 -29.76 -4.08 16.16
CA TRP A 260 -30.41 -4.83 15.08
C TRP A 260 -31.93 -4.87 15.25
N TRP A 261 -32.44 -5.12 16.46
CA TRP A 261 -33.88 -5.08 16.75
C TRP A 261 -34.46 -3.70 16.47
N GLN A 262 -33.83 -2.62 16.94
CA GLN A 262 -34.31 -1.26 16.70
C GLN A 262 -34.49 -0.95 15.20
N ARG A 263 -33.59 -1.43 14.37
CA ARG A 263 -33.62 -1.18 12.91
C ARG A 263 -34.56 -2.13 12.14
N ASN A 264 -34.96 -3.24 12.74
CA ASN A 264 -35.81 -4.25 12.09
C ASN A 264 -37.23 -4.35 12.71
N GLY A 265 -37.70 -3.26 13.32
CA GLY A 265 -39.06 -3.13 13.81
C GLY A 265 -39.28 -3.56 15.27
N GLY A 266 -38.20 -3.66 16.06
CA GLY A 266 -38.26 -4.03 17.49
C GLY A 266 -38.20 -5.53 17.72
N GLU A 267 -38.20 -5.93 19.01
CA GLU A 267 -38.24 -7.34 19.38
C GLU A 267 -39.56 -7.98 18.92
N PRO A 268 -39.53 -9.24 18.44
CA PRO A 268 -40.68 -9.90 17.85
C PRO A 268 -41.77 -10.25 18.91
N GLN A 269 -43.02 -10.12 18.52
CA GLN A 269 -44.17 -10.60 19.33
C GLN A 269 -44.42 -12.10 19.13
N GLU A 270 -45.28 -12.70 20.02
CA GLU A 270 -45.69 -14.09 19.87
C GLU A 270 -46.28 -14.36 18.49
N GLY A 271 -45.72 -15.34 17.76
CA GLY A 271 -46.09 -15.69 16.38
C GLY A 271 -45.06 -15.30 15.31
N GLU A 272 -44.21 -14.31 15.56
CA GLU A 272 -43.17 -13.89 14.61
C GLU A 272 -41.74 -14.29 15.04
N ARG A 273 -41.60 -14.85 16.26
CA ARG A 273 -40.32 -15.15 16.90
C ARG A 273 -39.39 -16.00 16.05
N ASN A 274 -39.86 -17.10 15.51
CA ASN A 274 -39.03 -18.03 14.76
C ASN A 274 -38.47 -17.40 13.47
N VAL A 275 -39.28 -16.59 12.75
CA VAL A 275 -38.84 -15.92 11.53
C VAL A 275 -37.84 -14.83 11.82
N LYS A 276 -38.07 -14.03 12.84
CA LYS A 276 -37.20 -12.93 13.23
C LYS A 276 -35.87 -13.41 13.84
N LEU A 277 -35.92 -14.46 14.67
CA LEU A 277 -34.71 -15.11 15.19
C LEU A 277 -33.90 -15.78 14.12
N TYR A 278 -34.52 -16.39 13.10
CA TYR A 278 -33.82 -16.90 11.93
C TYR A 278 -33.13 -15.78 11.17
N GLN A 279 -33.81 -14.65 10.92
CA GLN A 279 -33.22 -13.48 10.27
C GLN A 279 -32.05 -12.90 11.07
N LEU A 280 -32.16 -12.81 12.38
CA LEU A 280 -31.08 -12.39 13.27
C LEU A 280 -29.92 -13.35 13.20
N ALA A 281 -30.13 -14.67 13.31
CA ALA A 281 -29.10 -15.69 13.21
C ALA A 281 -28.33 -15.62 11.87
N VAL A 282 -29.05 -15.44 10.75
CA VAL A 282 -28.45 -15.26 9.41
C VAL A 282 -27.57 -14.02 9.34
N ASN A 283 -27.89 -12.95 10.07
CA ASN A 283 -27.08 -11.74 10.10
C ASN A 283 -25.89 -11.86 11.08
N LEU A 284 -26.09 -12.47 12.25
CA LEU A 284 -25.04 -12.64 13.25
C LEU A 284 -23.96 -13.64 12.82
N ARG A 285 -24.31 -14.69 12.08
CA ARG A 285 -23.33 -15.70 11.67
C ARG A 285 -22.14 -15.12 10.89
N ALA A 286 -22.31 -13.98 10.22
CA ALA A 286 -21.24 -13.29 9.50
C ALA A 286 -20.20 -12.63 10.43
N ILE A 287 -20.55 -12.42 11.72
CA ILE A 287 -19.65 -11.89 12.74
C ILE A 287 -19.31 -12.92 13.82
N CYS A 288 -19.83 -14.13 13.68
CA CYS A 288 -19.54 -15.28 14.52
C CYS A 288 -18.83 -16.39 13.73
N ASP A 289 -18.25 -16.08 12.57
CA ASP A 289 -17.55 -17.02 11.67
C ASP A 289 -18.32 -18.32 11.40
N ASN A 290 -19.66 -18.21 11.34
CA ASN A 290 -20.58 -19.34 11.19
C ASN A 290 -20.51 -20.39 12.34
N ASN A 291 -19.95 -19.99 13.49
CA ASN A 291 -19.83 -20.83 14.67
C ASN A 291 -21.20 -21.05 15.32
N ARG A 292 -21.70 -22.29 15.32
CA ARG A 292 -23.02 -22.65 15.87
C ARG A 292 -23.12 -22.47 17.37
N ASP A 293 -22.08 -22.85 18.10
CA ASP A 293 -22.11 -22.83 19.56
C ASP A 293 -22.09 -21.39 20.07
N LEU A 294 -21.28 -20.52 19.46
CA LEU A 294 -21.29 -19.10 19.75
C LEU A 294 -22.64 -18.45 19.40
N LEU A 295 -23.26 -18.80 18.27
CA LEU A 295 -24.58 -18.31 17.89
C LEU A 295 -25.66 -18.72 18.90
N LEU A 296 -25.65 -19.98 19.34
CA LEU A 296 -26.59 -20.49 20.36
C LEU A 296 -26.44 -19.75 21.68
N GLU A 297 -25.23 -19.34 22.01
CA GLU A 297 -24.96 -18.67 23.28
C GLU A 297 -25.31 -17.18 23.26
N ILE A 298 -25.10 -16.46 22.15
CA ILE A 298 -25.39 -15.03 22.04
C ILE A 298 -26.83 -14.72 21.60
N MET A 299 -27.50 -15.67 20.97
CA MET A 299 -28.88 -15.49 20.52
C MET A 299 -29.87 -15.35 21.67
N PRO A 300 -30.75 -14.33 21.65
CA PRO A 300 -31.79 -14.19 22.68
C PRO A 300 -32.81 -15.33 22.57
N ARG A 301 -33.18 -15.93 23.70
CA ARG A 301 -34.11 -17.07 23.73
C ARG A 301 -35.57 -16.65 23.50
N LEU A 302 -35.95 -15.45 23.89
CA LEU A 302 -37.30 -14.88 23.75
C LEU A 302 -38.46 -15.84 24.12
N GLY A 303 -38.21 -16.75 25.10
CA GLY A 303 -39.19 -17.74 25.55
C GLY A 303 -39.25 -19.03 24.74
N LEU A 304 -38.34 -19.26 23.78
CA LEU A 304 -38.19 -20.54 23.06
C LEU A 304 -37.39 -21.53 23.91
N ASP A 305 -37.68 -22.84 23.74
CA ASP A 305 -36.86 -23.87 24.33
C ASP A 305 -35.50 -24.03 23.57
N GLU A 306 -34.59 -24.75 24.20
CA GLU A 306 -33.23 -24.91 23.65
C GLU A 306 -33.22 -25.70 22.33
N GLN A 307 -34.13 -26.65 22.14
CA GLN A 307 -34.24 -27.45 20.92
C GLN A 307 -34.79 -26.62 19.76
N GLU A 308 -35.75 -25.76 19.99
CA GLU A 308 -36.31 -24.83 18.99
C GLU A 308 -35.26 -23.81 18.54
N LEU A 309 -34.52 -23.18 19.48
CA LEU A 309 -33.46 -22.23 19.18
C LEU A 309 -32.31 -22.91 18.38
N ARG A 310 -31.93 -24.13 18.80
CA ARG A 310 -30.92 -24.93 18.09
C ARG A 310 -31.36 -25.23 16.66
N SER A 311 -32.63 -25.59 16.43
CA SER A 311 -33.18 -25.82 15.09
C SER A 311 -33.11 -24.56 14.19
N ILE A 312 -33.39 -23.37 14.75
CA ILE A 312 -33.30 -22.08 14.04
C ILE A 312 -31.88 -21.78 13.65
N VAL A 313 -30.92 -21.91 14.57
CA VAL A 313 -29.50 -21.67 14.32
C VAL A 313 -28.93 -22.66 13.29
N GLU A 314 -29.29 -23.95 13.42
CA GLU A 314 -28.87 -24.95 12.43
C GLU A 314 -29.44 -24.67 11.03
N SER A 315 -30.66 -24.22 10.96
CA SER A 315 -31.26 -23.83 9.66
C SER A 315 -30.58 -22.59 9.07
N ALA A 316 -30.24 -21.62 9.90
CA ALA A 316 -29.48 -20.44 9.45
C ALA A 316 -28.06 -20.80 8.94
N CYS A 317 -27.39 -21.76 9.60
CA CYS A 317 -26.05 -22.19 9.25
C CYS A 317 -25.96 -23.11 8.01
N LYS A 318 -27.08 -23.70 7.58
CA LYS A 318 -27.16 -24.53 6.36
C LYS A 318 -27.07 -23.74 5.06
N GLU A 319 -27.45 -22.47 5.05
CA GLU A 319 -27.30 -21.64 3.86
C GLU A 319 -25.83 -21.29 3.57
N PRO A 320 -25.44 -21.10 2.32
CA PRO A 320 -24.08 -20.67 2.01
C PRO A 320 -23.71 -19.37 2.73
N PRO A 321 -22.47 -19.22 3.21
CA PRO A 321 -22.04 -18.03 3.94
C PRO A 321 -22.20 -16.79 3.07
N LYS A 322 -22.98 -15.83 3.57
CA LYS A 322 -23.17 -14.50 2.97
C LYS A 322 -22.35 -13.50 3.79
N GLY A 323 -21.69 -12.56 3.11
CA GLY A 323 -20.99 -11.46 3.79
C GLY A 323 -21.93 -10.60 4.66
N LEU A 324 -21.37 -9.68 5.46
CA LEU A 324 -22.08 -8.75 6.32
C LEU A 324 -23.21 -8.03 5.56
N SER A 325 -24.43 -8.08 6.09
CA SER A 325 -25.56 -7.33 5.55
C SER A 325 -25.34 -5.82 5.71
N LYS A 326 -26.04 -5.00 4.90
CA LYS A 326 -25.97 -3.54 5.00
C LYS A 326 -26.30 -3.06 6.41
N THR A 327 -27.36 -3.57 6.99
CA THR A 327 -27.81 -3.26 8.36
C THR A 327 -26.75 -3.60 9.40
N MET A 328 -26.09 -4.76 9.27
CA MET A 328 -25.06 -5.17 10.21
C MET A 328 -23.81 -4.30 10.11
N ARG A 329 -23.41 -3.88 8.89
CA ARG A 329 -22.31 -2.93 8.67
C ARG A 329 -22.58 -1.57 9.32
N GLU A 330 -23.79 -1.07 9.19
CA GLU A 330 -24.20 0.21 9.78
C GLU A 330 -24.26 0.16 11.32
N ILE A 331 -24.66 -0.98 11.90
CA ILE A 331 -24.66 -1.19 13.35
C ILE A 331 -23.22 -1.18 13.88
N LEU A 332 -22.34 -1.96 13.28
CA LEU A 332 -20.94 -2.03 13.68
C LEU A 332 -20.20 -0.70 13.52
N ALA A 333 -20.56 0.10 12.52
CA ALA A 333 -19.98 1.43 12.31
C ALA A 333 -20.46 2.46 13.36
N LYS A 334 -21.72 2.36 13.85
CA LYS A 334 -22.28 3.30 14.82
C LYS A 334 -21.71 3.11 16.23
N SER A 335 -21.47 1.87 16.63
CA SER A 335 -20.94 1.55 17.97
C SER A 335 -19.45 1.88 18.14
N THR A 336 -18.77 2.27 17.05
CA THR A 336 -17.36 2.73 17.06
C THR A 336 -17.24 4.25 17.24
N GLN A 337 -18.37 4.99 17.29
CA GLN A 337 -18.37 6.46 17.45
C GLN A 337 -18.50 6.88 18.91
N LYS A 338 -17.39 6.95 19.62
CA LYS A 338 -17.20 7.89 20.74
C LYS A 338 -16.28 8.98 20.27
N GLU A 339 -16.83 10.20 20.15
CA GLU A 339 -16.25 11.53 19.93
C GLU A 339 -15.13 11.71 18.88
N PRO A 340 -15.23 12.74 18.03
CA PRO A 340 -14.30 12.97 16.97
C PRO A 340 -13.02 13.62 17.50
N SER A 341 -12.00 12.85 17.81
CA SER A 341 -10.64 13.36 17.72
C SER A 341 -10.26 13.36 16.24
N LEU A 342 -9.88 14.50 15.71
CA LEU A 342 -9.47 14.76 14.32
C LEU A 342 -8.15 14.08 13.92
N LEU A 343 -7.86 12.92 14.46
CA LEU A 343 -6.70 12.10 14.11
C LEU A 343 -7.15 10.97 13.19
N CYS A 344 -6.82 11.06 11.91
CA CYS A 344 -6.88 9.96 10.95
C CYS A 344 -5.99 8.81 11.43
N THR A 345 -6.54 7.89 12.20
CA THR A 345 -5.94 6.58 12.42
C THR A 345 -6.05 5.77 11.12
N SER A 346 -5.04 4.99 10.81
CA SER A 346 -4.71 4.33 9.55
C SER A 346 -5.71 3.28 9.01
N GLU A 347 -6.99 3.29 9.42
CA GLU A 347 -8.00 2.33 8.99
C GLU A 347 -9.39 2.94 8.73
N GLN A 348 -9.50 4.19 8.32
CA GLN A 348 -10.75 4.61 7.69
C GLN A 348 -10.86 3.89 6.35
N ASN A 349 -11.83 3.00 6.23
CA ASN A 349 -12.10 2.29 4.99
C ASN A 349 -12.32 3.31 3.87
N ILE A 350 -11.42 3.36 2.89
CA ILE A 350 -11.44 4.30 1.76
C ILE A 350 -12.80 4.29 1.04
N ASP A 351 -13.50 3.16 1.03
CA ASP A 351 -14.83 3.04 0.42
C ASP A 351 -15.88 3.92 1.12
N ASN A 352 -15.81 4.09 2.45
CA ASN A 352 -16.70 5.00 3.19
C ASN A 352 -16.38 6.46 2.84
N LEU A 353 -15.08 6.81 2.78
CA LEU A 353 -14.67 8.15 2.39
C LEU A 353 -15.11 8.51 0.97
N LEU A 354 -15.09 7.57 0.04
CA LEU A 354 -15.59 7.79 -1.32
C LEU A 354 -17.07 8.16 -1.37
N TRP A 355 -17.90 7.57 -0.49
CA TRP A 355 -19.31 7.94 -0.37
C TRP A 355 -19.48 9.32 0.24
N ASP A 356 -18.79 9.64 1.33
CA ASP A 356 -18.86 10.93 2.00
C ASP A 356 -18.42 12.07 1.08
N TRP A 357 -17.33 11.87 0.35
CA TRP A 357 -16.86 12.83 -0.66
C TRP A 357 -17.85 12.97 -1.81
N GLY A 358 -18.45 11.87 -2.25
CA GLY A 358 -19.45 11.89 -3.28
C GLY A 358 -20.69 12.70 -2.89
N GLU A 359 -21.13 12.63 -1.63
CA GLU A 359 -22.24 13.44 -1.11
C GLU A 359 -21.86 14.93 -1.09
N LYS A 360 -20.68 15.28 -0.61
CA LYS A 360 -20.17 16.67 -0.63
C LYS A 360 -20.03 17.22 -2.05
N ILE A 361 -19.57 16.41 -3.01
CA ILE A 361 -19.50 16.78 -4.43
C ILE A 361 -20.90 17.04 -4.99
N GLU A 362 -21.88 16.21 -4.62
CA GLU A 362 -23.26 16.41 -5.04
C GLU A 362 -23.85 17.71 -4.46
N GLU A 363 -23.56 18.04 -3.21
CA GLU A 363 -23.96 19.32 -2.60
C GLU A 363 -23.35 20.50 -3.35
N LEU A 364 -22.07 20.47 -3.67
CA LEU A 364 -21.37 21.50 -4.44
C LEU A 364 -21.91 21.66 -5.87
N SER A 365 -22.57 20.65 -6.42
CA SER A 365 -23.18 20.72 -7.75
C SER A 365 -24.28 21.80 -7.86
N LYS A 366 -24.75 22.38 -6.75
CA LYS A 366 -25.69 23.51 -6.73
C LYS A 366 -24.99 24.81 -7.16
N ASP A 367 -23.75 24.98 -6.69
CA ASP A 367 -22.93 26.14 -6.96
C ASP A 367 -22.06 25.96 -8.23
N TYR A 368 -21.78 24.71 -8.59
CA TYR A 368 -21.00 24.30 -9.77
C TYR A 368 -21.80 23.36 -10.66
N PRO A 369 -22.74 23.86 -11.48
CA PRO A 369 -23.67 23.03 -12.24
C PRO A 369 -23.03 22.00 -13.15
N LEU A 370 -21.81 22.26 -13.68
CA LEU A 370 -21.09 21.33 -14.54
C LEU A 370 -20.74 20.01 -13.83
N ILE A 371 -20.65 20.00 -12.51
CA ILE A 371 -20.42 18.77 -11.73
C ILE A 371 -21.53 17.74 -12.00
N LYS A 372 -22.80 18.17 -12.17
CA LYS A 372 -23.92 17.27 -12.52
C LYS A 372 -23.69 16.59 -13.88
N ASP A 373 -23.17 17.33 -14.86
CA ASP A 373 -22.90 16.80 -16.20
C ASP A 373 -21.69 15.84 -16.19
N ILE A 374 -20.67 16.14 -15.38
CA ILE A 374 -19.48 15.31 -15.19
C ILE A 374 -19.85 13.98 -14.53
N THR A 375 -20.69 14.01 -13.50
CA THR A 375 -21.03 12.85 -12.66
C THR A 375 -22.24 12.07 -13.17
N LYS A 376 -22.83 12.48 -14.26
CA LYS A 376 -24.04 11.88 -14.83
C LYS A 376 -23.87 10.39 -15.09
N GLY A 377 -24.80 9.59 -14.57
CA GLY A 377 -24.80 8.14 -14.71
C GLY A 377 -23.80 7.41 -13.81
N LEU A 378 -23.11 8.11 -12.93
CA LEU A 378 -22.18 7.53 -11.95
C LEU A 378 -22.85 7.39 -10.59
N LYS A 379 -22.29 6.53 -9.76
CA LYS A 379 -22.62 6.45 -8.34
C LYS A 379 -21.83 7.50 -7.56
N LYS A 380 -22.36 7.96 -6.41
CA LYS A 380 -21.71 8.99 -5.60
C LYS A 380 -20.25 8.65 -5.24
N ASN A 381 -19.97 7.38 -4.92
CA ASN A 381 -18.61 6.92 -4.62
C ASN A 381 -17.64 6.93 -5.82
N GLN A 382 -18.12 7.21 -7.03
CA GLN A 382 -17.30 7.42 -8.24
C GLN A 382 -17.11 8.91 -8.55
N TYR A 383 -17.86 9.81 -7.89
CA TYR A 383 -17.80 11.25 -8.13
C TYR A 383 -16.41 11.85 -7.91
N PRO A 384 -15.64 11.47 -6.86
CA PRO A 384 -14.28 11.95 -6.71
C PRO A 384 -13.42 11.68 -7.94
N ALA A 385 -13.44 10.45 -8.45
CA ALA A 385 -12.67 10.10 -9.64
C ALA A 385 -13.09 10.89 -10.88
N ALA A 386 -14.40 11.11 -11.08
CA ALA A 386 -14.92 11.91 -12.19
C ALA A 386 -14.51 13.38 -12.07
N LEU A 387 -14.57 13.96 -10.87
CA LEU A 387 -14.17 15.34 -10.61
C LEU A 387 -12.69 15.56 -10.95
N PHE A 388 -11.81 14.64 -10.50
CA PHE A 388 -10.38 14.76 -10.77
C PHE A 388 -10.01 14.52 -12.25
N VAL A 389 -10.68 13.60 -12.95
CA VAL A 389 -10.50 13.43 -14.39
C VAL A 389 -10.94 14.68 -15.14
N ALA A 390 -12.12 15.22 -14.84
CA ALA A 390 -12.61 16.42 -15.47
C ALA A 390 -11.73 17.64 -15.15
N GLY A 391 -11.40 17.87 -13.88
CA GLY A 391 -10.51 18.93 -13.45
C GLY A 391 -9.16 18.89 -14.15
N GLY A 392 -8.54 17.69 -14.27
CA GLY A 392 -7.28 17.48 -14.97
C GLY A 392 -7.36 17.80 -16.48
N LEU A 393 -8.46 17.44 -17.15
CA LEU A 393 -8.69 17.80 -18.55
C LEU A 393 -8.92 19.31 -18.71
N LEU A 394 -9.79 19.88 -17.88
CA LEU A 394 -10.16 21.31 -17.96
C LEU A 394 -8.96 22.22 -17.66
N MET A 395 -8.13 21.91 -16.66
CA MET A 395 -6.92 22.70 -16.40
C MET A 395 -5.90 22.62 -17.53
N THR A 396 -5.85 21.48 -18.26
CA THR A 396 -4.99 21.35 -19.45
C THR A 396 -5.44 22.26 -20.60
N LEU A 397 -6.75 22.53 -20.72
CA LEU A 397 -7.28 23.52 -21.65
C LEU A 397 -6.85 24.93 -21.24
N MET A 398 -6.88 25.26 -19.97
CA MET A 398 -6.45 26.54 -19.41
C MET A 398 -4.93 26.75 -19.46
N THR A 399 -4.28 26.20 -20.48
CA THR A 399 -2.84 26.21 -20.65
C THR A 399 -2.21 27.61 -20.68
N ARG A 400 -2.98 28.66 -21.00
CA ARG A 400 -2.54 30.06 -21.06
C ARG A 400 -2.80 30.83 -19.78
N CYS A 401 -3.35 30.16 -18.76
CA CYS A 401 -3.58 30.74 -17.45
C CYS A 401 -2.39 30.52 -16.53
N THR A 402 -2.16 31.49 -15.65
CA THR A 402 -1.13 31.45 -14.63
C THR A 402 -1.73 31.87 -13.29
N TYR A 403 -1.02 31.62 -12.20
CA TYR A 403 -1.39 32.07 -10.86
C TYR A 403 -0.14 32.24 -10.00
N ARG A 404 -0.28 32.98 -8.89
CA ARG A 404 0.77 33.09 -7.86
C ARG A 404 0.42 32.21 -6.68
N PHE A 405 1.46 31.64 -6.07
CA PHE A 405 1.29 30.72 -4.94
C PHE A 405 2.10 31.21 -3.73
N TYR A 406 1.69 30.88 -2.52
CA TYR A 406 2.37 31.35 -1.29
C TYR A 406 3.85 30.96 -1.22
N HIS A 407 4.25 29.84 -1.83
CA HIS A 407 5.65 29.48 -1.98
C HIS A 407 6.19 30.10 -3.28
N ARG A 408 7.05 31.10 -3.15
CA ARG A 408 7.59 31.96 -4.22
C ARG A 408 6.49 32.74 -4.97
N PRO A 409 5.85 33.68 -4.27
CA PRO A 409 4.74 34.47 -4.86
C PRO A 409 5.19 35.40 -6.01
N GLU A 410 6.49 35.61 -6.17
CA GLU A 410 7.07 36.35 -7.30
C GLU A 410 7.02 35.57 -8.63
N GLU A 411 6.89 34.21 -8.57
CA GLU A 411 6.86 33.36 -9.75
C GLU A 411 5.43 33.11 -10.22
N LEU A 412 5.19 33.24 -11.52
CA LEU A 412 3.96 32.80 -12.16
C LEU A 412 4.00 31.30 -12.40
N ARG A 413 3.02 30.58 -11.88
CA ARG A 413 2.87 29.12 -12.01
C ARG A 413 1.74 28.77 -12.94
N ARG A 414 1.79 27.57 -13.47
CA ARG A 414 0.81 27.01 -14.41
C ARG A 414 0.01 25.92 -13.73
N LEU A 415 -1.19 25.64 -14.28
CA LEU A 415 -2.05 24.56 -13.82
C LEU A 415 -1.53 23.20 -14.31
N ASN A 416 -1.06 22.37 -13.40
CA ASN A 416 -0.45 21.08 -13.72
C ASN A 416 -1.17 19.92 -13.02
N ASN A 417 -1.25 18.77 -13.68
CA ASN A 417 -1.76 17.55 -13.08
C ASN A 417 -0.98 16.31 -13.51
N SER A 418 -1.00 15.30 -12.64
CA SER A 418 -0.44 13.97 -12.86
C SER A 418 -1.41 12.94 -12.28
N THR A 419 -2.55 12.73 -12.98
CA THR A 419 -3.71 12.03 -12.43
C THR A 419 -3.68 10.53 -12.74
N LEU A 420 -3.87 9.71 -11.72
CA LEU A 420 -4.02 8.26 -11.80
C LEU A 420 -5.33 7.83 -11.15
N ILE A 421 -6.23 7.21 -11.92
CA ILE A 421 -7.48 6.64 -11.41
C ILE A 421 -7.26 5.13 -11.22
N ILE A 422 -7.26 4.70 -9.97
CA ILE A 422 -6.85 3.35 -9.59
C ILE A 422 -8.06 2.51 -9.16
N GLY A 423 -8.28 1.41 -9.83
CA GLY A 423 -9.37 0.49 -9.50
C GLY A 423 -9.13 -0.89 -10.09
N ASP A 424 -9.81 -1.88 -9.55
CA ASP A 424 -9.74 -3.26 -10.03
C ASP A 424 -10.18 -3.40 -11.49
N PRO A 425 -9.83 -4.50 -12.15
CA PRO A 425 -10.41 -4.81 -13.46
C PRO A 425 -11.95 -4.77 -13.40
N ALA A 426 -12.58 -4.18 -14.41
CA ALA A 426 -14.04 -3.99 -14.50
C ALA A 426 -14.67 -3.05 -13.45
N SER A 427 -13.90 -2.22 -12.74
CA SER A 427 -14.39 -1.23 -11.76
C SER A 427 -15.09 0.00 -12.36
N GLY A 428 -15.45 -0.02 -13.66
CA GLY A 428 -16.22 1.06 -14.30
C GLY A 428 -15.39 2.28 -14.72
N LYS A 429 -14.14 2.12 -15.10
CA LYS A 429 -13.21 3.20 -15.54
C LYS A 429 -13.64 3.91 -16.86
N SER A 430 -14.63 3.41 -17.57
CA SER A 430 -15.06 3.90 -18.90
C SER A 430 -15.58 5.35 -18.91
N PHE A 431 -16.04 5.87 -17.77
CA PHE A 431 -16.44 7.28 -17.65
C PHE A 431 -15.31 8.24 -18.01
N ALA A 432 -14.05 7.89 -17.66
CA ALA A 432 -12.88 8.70 -17.97
C ALA A 432 -12.72 8.88 -19.49
N THR A 433 -12.99 7.84 -20.28
CA THR A 433 -12.97 7.91 -21.74
C THR A 433 -14.07 8.82 -22.28
N ARG A 434 -15.28 8.80 -21.68
CA ARG A 434 -16.36 9.73 -22.05
C ARG A 434 -15.92 11.17 -21.79
N LEU A 435 -15.45 11.48 -20.60
CA LEU A 435 -14.99 12.82 -20.22
C LEU A 435 -13.84 13.28 -21.13
N TYR A 436 -12.86 12.43 -21.42
CA TYR A 436 -11.77 12.74 -22.35
C TYR A 436 -12.30 13.10 -23.75
N LYS A 437 -13.23 12.32 -24.32
CA LYS A 437 -13.79 12.59 -25.66
C LYS A 437 -14.53 13.91 -25.73
N LEU A 438 -15.16 14.36 -24.63
CA LEU A 438 -15.95 15.59 -24.58
C LEU A 438 -15.06 16.80 -24.24
N LEU A 439 -14.25 16.70 -23.20
CA LEU A 439 -13.48 17.80 -22.67
C LEU A 439 -12.17 18.06 -23.42
N ALA A 440 -11.50 17.04 -23.96
CA ALA A 440 -10.31 17.24 -24.78
C ALA A 440 -10.63 17.55 -26.26
N ALA A 441 -11.91 17.62 -26.65
CA ALA A 441 -12.32 17.81 -28.03
C ALA A 441 -11.65 19.02 -28.74
N PRO A 442 -11.52 20.21 -28.13
CA PRO A 442 -10.86 21.35 -28.78
C PRO A 442 -9.39 21.06 -29.14
N ILE A 443 -8.64 20.47 -28.21
CA ILE A 443 -7.21 20.14 -28.44
C ILE A 443 -7.09 19.04 -29.49
N VAL A 444 -7.92 18.00 -29.42
CA VAL A 444 -7.92 16.89 -30.37
C VAL A 444 -8.26 17.36 -31.78
N ALA A 445 -9.20 18.31 -31.92
CA ALA A 445 -9.57 18.90 -33.20
C ALA A 445 -8.42 19.74 -33.78
N ALA A 446 -7.76 20.55 -32.96
CA ALA A 446 -6.59 21.33 -33.38
C ALA A 446 -5.41 20.42 -33.81
N ASP A 447 -5.16 19.36 -33.06
CA ASP A 447 -4.10 18.38 -33.36
C ASP A 447 -4.33 17.63 -34.67
N LYS A 448 -5.58 17.46 -35.10
CA LYS A 448 -5.89 16.75 -36.34
C LYS A 448 -5.23 17.44 -37.53
N VAL A 449 -5.30 18.76 -37.60
CA VAL A 449 -4.68 19.57 -38.66
C VAL A 449 -3.16 19.39 -38.68
N GLY A 450 -2.53 19.44 -37.50
CA GLY A 450 -1.11 19.23 -37.36
C GLY A 450 -0.66 17.81 -37.75
N LYS A 451 -1.41 16.80 -37.36
CA LYS A 451 -1.13 15.39 -37.70
C LYS A 451 -1.30 15.12 -39.21
N GLU A 452 -2.28 15.72 -39.85
CA GLU A 452 -2.46 15.63 -41.30
C GLU A 452 -1.26 16.23 -42.04
N ALA A 453 -0.75 17.40 -41.65
CA ALA A 453 0.45 18.00 -42.21
C ALA A 453 1.71 17.12 -42.03
N ILE A 454 1.89 16.50 -40.87
CA ILE A 454 3.00 15.55 -40.64
C ILE A 454 2.85 14.31 -41.50
N ASN A 455 1.66 13.78 -41.68
CA ASN A 455 1.43 12.61 -42.52
C ASN A 455 1.69 12.92 -44.00
N ALA A 456 1.24 14.07 -44.50
CA ALA A 456 1.53 14.54 -45.84
C ALA A 456 3.05 14.68 -46.07
N TYR A 457 3.78 15.25 -45.12
CA TYR A 457 5.24 15.31 -45.16
C TYR A 457 5.90 13.91 -45.23
N ARG A 458 5.40 12.96 -44.39
CA ARG A 458 5.92 11.58 -44.40
C ARG A 458 5.67 10.89 -45.74
N GLU A 459 4.55 11.15 -46.37
CA GLU A 459 4.21 10.61 -47.67
C GLU A 459 5.10 11.19 -48.76
N GLN A 460 5.34 12.53 -48.76
CA GLN A 460 6.26 13.18 -49.63
C GLN A 460 7.71 12.65 -49.46
N MET A 461 8.13 12.34 -48.22
CA MET A 461 9.45 11.73 -47.99
C MET A 461 9.55 10.30 -48.50
N ARG A 462 8.47 9.52 -48.48
CA ARG A 462 8.42 8.14 -49.03
C ARG A 462 8.44 8.12 -50.55
N THR A 463 7.78 9.08 -51.20
CA THR A 463 7.67 9.17 -52.67
C THR A 463 8.80 9.95 -53.32
N LYS A 464 9.75 10.45 -52.52
CA LYS A 464 10.87 11.24 -52.99
C LYS A 464 11.82 10.44 -53.90
N GLY A 465 12.02 10.87 -55.13
CA GLY A 465 13.06 10.34 -56.01
C GLY A 465 14.47 10.74 -55.54
N ALA A 466 15.49 9.96 -55.87
CA ALA A 466 16.87 10.10 -55.38
C ALA A 466 17.50 11.52 -55.61
N ASN A 467 17.03 12.25 -56.59
CA ASN A 467 17.60 13.55 -57.00
C ASN A 467 16.73 14.76 -56.64
N LYS A 468 15.70 14.62 -55.85
CA LYS A 468 14.85 15.75 -55.45
C LYS A 468 15.25 16.28 -54.06
N GLU A 469 15.08 17.59 -53.87
CA GLU A 469 15.29 18.26 -52.58
C GLU A 469 14.44 17.62 -51.47
N LYS A 470 14.97 17.55 -50.27
CA LYS A 470 14.23 16.99 -49.12
C LYS A 470 13.08 17.93 -48.77
N PRO A 471 11.84 17.46 -48.70
CA PRO A 471 10.75 18.28 -48.18
C PRO A 471 11.09 18.83 -46.81
N LYS A 472 10.73 20.09 -46.56
CA LYS A 472 10.94 20.68 -45.23
C LYS A 472 9.89 20.15 -44.25
N LYS A 473 10.34 19.65 -43.09
CA LYS A 473 9.43 19.18 -42.03
C LYS A 473 8.56 20.34 -41.55
N PRO A 474 7.22 20.20 -41.55
CA PRO A 474 6.34 21.27 -41.06
C PRO A 474 6.53 21.46 -39.55
N LYS A 475 6.56 22.71 -39.10
CA LYS A 475 6.41 23.06 -37.68
C LYS A 475 4.93 23.13 -37.39
N VAL A 476 4.42 22.20 -36.60
CA VAL A 476 2.99 22.11 -36.25
C VAL A 476 2.87 21.92 -34.75
N VAL A 477 1.75 22.39 -34.22
CA VAL A 477 1.35 22.15 -32.83
C VAL A 477 0.64 20.80 -32.76
N VAL A 478 1.17 19.88 -31.94
CA VAL A 478 0.53 18.60 -31.59
C VAL A 478 0.66 18.45 -30.08
N ARG A 479 -0.46 18.46 -29.38
CA ARG A 479 -0.51 18.47 -27.91
C ARG A 479 -0.94 17.13 -27.32
N VAL A 480 -1.68 16.29 -28.04
CA VAL A 480 -2.22 15.01 -27.55
C VAL A 480 -1.35 13.84 -28.02
N HIS A 481 -0.76 13.15 -27.06
CA HIS A 481 0.16 12.05 -27.29
C HIS A 481 -0.32 10.75 -26.66
N PRO A 482 -0.27 9.62 -27.38
CA PRO A 482 -0.42 8.30 -26.75
C PRO A 482 0.79 7.99 -25.85
N ALA A 483 0.59 7.13 -24.87
CA ALA A 483 1.67 6.71 -23.96
C ALA A 483 2.91 6.14 -24.68
N ARG A 484 2.72 5.56 -25.87
CA ARG A 484 3.79 4.97 -26.71
C ARG A 484 4.56 5.97 -27.58
N THR A 485 4.47 7.26 -27.32
CA THR A 485 5.28 8.26 -28.04
C THR A 485 6.73 8.20 -27.58
N SER A 486 7.69 8.17 -28.54
CA SER A 486 9.11 8.21 -28.20
C SER A 486 9.50 9.55 -27.56
N ASN A 487 10.54 9.56 -26.72
CA ASN A 487 11.00 10.79 -26.07
C ASN A 487 11.38 11.87 -27.09
N ALA A 488 12.11 11.50 -28.13
CA ALA A 488 12.49 12.44 -29.17
C ALA A 488 11.30 13.13 -29.85
N GLN A 489 10.26 12.37 -30.22
CA GLN A 489 9.05 12.95 -30.82
C GLN A 489 8.26 13.77 -29.81
N PHE A 490 8.17 13.31 -28.56
CA PHE A 490 7.45 14.00 -27.50
C PHE A 490 8.07 15.37 -27.17
N ILE A 491 9.39 15.42 -27.03
CA ILE A 491 10.15 16.66 -26.81
C ILE A 491 10.03 17.58 -28.03
N GLN A 492 10.15 17.02 -29.27
CA GLN A 492 9.94 17.79 -30.48
C GLN A 492 8.59 18.51 -30.54
N ASP A 493 7.52 17.79 -30.22
CA ASP A 493 6.17 18.32 -30.24
C ASP A 493 5.94 19.31 -29.08
N MET A 494 6.54 19.06 -27.92
CA MET A 494 6.51 19.98 -26.78
C MET A 494 7.16 21.32 -27.12
N VAL A 495 8.35 21.30 -27.73
CA VAL A 495 9.06 22.50 -28.16
C VAL A 495 8.33 23.25 -29.28
N ASN A 496 7.67 22.53 -30.18
CA ASN A 496 6.89 23.13 -31.26
C ASN A 496 5.53 23.67 -30.81
N SER A 497 5.03 23.23 -29.64
CA SER A 497 3.72 23.65 -29.12
C SER A 497 3.84 25.01 -28.42
N VAL A 498 4.10 26.05 -29.18
CA VAL A 498 4.27 27.43 -28.71
C VAL A 498 3.26 28.31 -29.44
N GLU A 499 2.68 29.23 -28.69
CA GLU A 499 1.73 30.22 -29.18
C GLU A 499 2.14 31.61 -28.68
N GLU A 500 1.90 32.64 -29.49
CA GLU A 500 2.10 34.03 -29.09
C GLU A 500 0.83 34.56 -28.41
N VAL A 501 0.96 34.89 -27.13
CA VAL A 501 -0.13 35.45 -26.31
C VAL A 501 0.35 36.79 -25.74
N ASP A 502 -0.35 37.85 -26.05
CA ASP A 502 -0.02 39.22 -25.61
C ASP A 502 1.44 39.64 -25.92
N GLY A 503 1.97 39.23 -27.08
CA GLY A 503 3.34 39.53 -27.52
C GLY A 503 4.42 38.67 -26.84
N GLN A 504 4.04 37.67 -26.05
CA GLN A 504 4.97 36.72 -25.43
C GLN A 504 4.76 35.31 -25.99
N LEU A 505 5.87 34.61 -26.24
CA LEU A 505 5.81 33.19 -26.63
C LEU A 505 5.52 32.35 -25.40
N MET A 506 4.41 31.62 -25.44
CA MET A 506 3.98 30.73 -24.37
C MET A 506 3.95 29.27 -24.88
N GLN A 507 4.65 28.38 -24.19
CA GLN A 507 4.62 26.95 -24.47
C GLN A 507 3.32 26.35 -23.94
N LEU A 508 2.61 25.56 -24.77
CA LEU A 508 1.34 24.94 -24.42
C LEU A 508 1.53 23.56 -23.78
N HIS A 509 0.63 23.18 -22.86
CA HIS A 509 0.68 21.87 -22.23
C HIS A 509 0.45 20.74 -23.22
N GLN A 510 1.28 19.72 -23.14
CA GLN A 510 1.03 18.41 -23.73
C GLN A 510 0.00 17.65 -22.87
N LEU A 511 -0.80 16.82 -23.50
CA LEU A 511 -1.76 15.93 -22.84
C LEU A 511 -1.49 14.47 -23.20
N THR A 512 -1.37 13.62 -22.20
CA THR A 512 -1.42 12.18 -22.39
C THR A 512 -2.61 11.61 -21.63
N PHE A 513 -3.49 10.91 -22.35
CA PHE A 513 -4.60 10.17 -21.76
C PHE A 513 -4.49 8.70 -22.16
N ASP A 514 -4.50 7.79 -21.19
CA ASP A 514 -4.50 6.34 -21.43
C ASP A 514 -5.38 5.62 -20.40
N THR A 515 -6.12 4.62 -20.86
CA THR A 515 -7.03 3.84 -20.03
C THR A 515 -6.35 2.67 -19.33
N GLU A 516 -5.07 2.39 -19.63
CA GLU A 516 -4.33 1.25 -19.12
C GLU A 516 -2.91 1.65 -18.67
N LEU A 517 -2.78 2.07 -17.42
CA LEU A 517 -1.50 2.34 -16.80
C LEU A 517 -0.54 1.14 -16.87
N ASP A 518 -1.06 -0.10 -16.82
CA ASP A 518 -0.27 -1.32 -16.95
C ASP A 518 0.51 -1.35 -18.26
N ASN A 519 -0.12 -0.93 -19.38
CA ASN A 519 0.54 -0.81 -20.68
C ASN A 519 1.60 0.27 -20.67
N THR A 520 1.32 1.42 -20.06
CA THR A 520 2.27 2.54 -19.96
C THR A 520 3.52 2.10 -19.21
N VAL A 521 3.37 1.45 -18.06
CA VAL A 521 4.48 0.94 -17.24
C VAL A 521 5.29 -0.14 -17.96
N SER A 522 4.63 -1.03 -18.72
CA SER A 522 5.33 -2.07 -19.48
C SER A 522 6.09 -1.51 -20.68
N VAL A 523 5.55 -0.50 -21.35
CA VAL A 523 6.19 0.20 -22.48
C VAL A 523 7.42 0.99 -22.01
N GLN A 524 7.33 1.68 -20.87
CA GLN A 524 8.46 2.42 -20.28
C GLN A 524 9.67 1.51 -19.93
N LYS A 525 9.44 0.23 -19.64
CA LYS A 525 10.49 -0.77 -19.44
C LYS A 525 11.20 -1.20 -20.75
N GLY A 526 10.70 -0.80 -21.89
CA GLY A 526 11.21 -1.16 -23.21
C GLY A 526 12.52 -0.46 -23.63
N GLY A 527 13.02 0.46 -22.80
CA GLY A 527 14.30 1.16 -23.04
C GLY A 527 14.25 2.66 -22.74
N SER A 528 15.40 3.28 -22.56
CA SER A 528 15.56 4.71 -22.23
C SER A 528 14.94 5.68 -23.26
N TRP A 529 14.75 5.25 -24.50
CA TRP A 529 14.19 6.08 -25.57
C TRP A 529 12.68 6.37 -25.44
N ILE A 530 12.00 5.68 -24.53
CA ILE A 530 10.55 5.84 -24.27
C ILE A 530 10.23 6.11 -22.80
N ASP A 531 11.20 5.94 -21.93
CA ASP A 531 11.04 6.21 -20.50
C ASP A 531 10.95 7.72 -20.23
N LYS A 532 9.83 8.16 -19.68
CA LYS A 532 9.52 9.56 -19.39
C LYS A 532 9.64 9.91 -17.91
N PHE A 533 10.23 9.04 -17.09
CA PHE A 533 10.28 9.22 -15.63
C PHE A 533 10.85 10.58 -15.21
N SER A 534 11.95 11.00 -15.83
CA SER A 534 12.57 12.31 -15.55
C SER A 534 11.61 13.47 -15.89
N MET A 535 10.94 13.39 -17.04
CA MET A 535 9.97 14.42 -17.46
C MET A 535 8.72 14.43 -16.56
N GLU A 536 8.26 13.28 -16.05
CA GLU A 536 7.15 13.20 -15.10
C GLU A 536 7.47 13.97 -13.80
N LEU A 537 8.73 13.90 -13.32
CA LEU A 537 9.16 14.66 -12.15
C LEU A 537 9.17 16.17 -12.42
N LYS A 538 9.66 16.59 -13.59
CA LYS A 538 9.80 17.99 -13.98
C LYS A 538 8.47 18.64 -14.38
N ALA A 539 7.53 17.87 -14.90
CA ALA A 539 6.22 18.36 -15.35
C ALA A 539 5.40 19.05 -14.25
N PHE A 540 5.52 18.61 -13.01
CA PHE A 540 4.73 19.14 -11.91
C PHE A 540 4.98 20.64 -11.63
N HIS A 541 6.21 21.10 -11.81
CA HIS A 541 6.60 22.49 -11.59
C HIS A 541 7.03 23.22 -12.87
N ASN A 542 6.83 22.60 -14.06
CA ASN A 542 7.31 23.10 -15.35
C ASN A 542 8.81 23.43 -15.33
N GLU A 543 9.62 22.50 -14.79
CA GLU A 543 11.06 22.66 -14.70
C GLU A 543 11.71 22.57 -16.08
N GLU A 544 12.85 23.22 -16.24
CA GLU A 544 13.64 23.16 -17.45
C GLU A 544 14.27 21.76 -17.64
N ASP A 545 14.34 21.32 -18.89
CA ASP A 545 15.06 20.12 -19.34
C ASP A 545 15.80 20.43 -20.63
N GLY A 546 16.81 19.64 -20.92
CA GLY A 546 17.63 19.82 -22.10
C GLY A 546 17.95 18.51 -22.79
N GLN A 547 18.11 18.57 -24.10
CA GLN A 547 18.51 17.41 -24.90
C GLN A 547 19.64 17.80 -25.87
N ALA A 548 20.72 17.04 -25.87
CA ALA A 548 21.84 17.22 -26.79
C ALA A 548 22.25 15.86 -27.39
N TYR A 549 21.71 15.55 -28.55
CA TYR A 549 22.10 14.37 -29.33
C TYR A 549 22.70 14.79 -30.66
N SER A 550 23.69 14.05 -31.16
CA SER A 550 24.44 14.34 -32.38
C SER A 550 23.73 13.93 -33.67
N ASN A 551 22.42 13.59 -33.62
CA ASN A 551 21.68 13.24 -34.83
C ASN A 551 20.95 14.46 -35.44
N ASN A 552 20.79 14.48 -36.77
CA ASN A 552 20.20 15.59 -37.51
C ASN A 552 18.73 15.88 -37.22
N ASP A 553 18.01 14.98 -36.53
CA ASP A 553 16.60 15.10 -36.23
C ASP A 553 16.33 15.46 -34.74
N SER A 554 17.37 15.58 -33.92
CA SER A 554 17.27 15.99 -32.51
C SER A 554 17.17 17.51 -32.37
N ILE A 555 16.37 17.93 -31.40
CA ILE A 555 16.40 19.31 -30.93
C ILE A 555 17.61 19.48 -30.01
N LEU A 556 18.42 20.48 -30.30
CA LEU A 556 19.51 20.91 -29.43
C LEU A 556 19.11 22.25 -28.79
N GLN A 557 18.26 22.19 -27.80
CA GLN A 557 17.89 23.36 -27.00
C GLN A 557 17.29 22.94 -25.67
N ASP A 558 17.29 23.87 -24.73
CA ASP A 558 16.56 23.75 -23.47
C ASP A 558 15.08 24.02 -23.73
N PHE A 559 14.22 23.36 -22.96
CA PHE A 559 12.78 23.47 -23.03
C PHE A 559 12.15 23.32 -21.65
N ILE A 560 10.96 23.88 -21.47
CA ILE A 560 10.19 23.72 -20.25
C ILE A 560 9.32 22.47 -20.39
N VAL A 561 9.28 21.62 -19.36
CA VAL A 561 8.41 20.43 -19.35
C VAL A 561 6.98 20.84 -18.98
N THR A 562 6.16 21.10 -20.03
CA THR A 562 4.74 21.42 -19.91
C THR A 562 3.89 20.22 -20.29
N TRP A 563 3.60 19.36 -19.32
CA TRP A 563 2.94 18.08 -19.58
C TRP A 563 1.96 17.70 -18.48
N ASN A 564 0.71 17.49 -18.88
CA ASN A 564 -0.36 16.94 -18.04
C ASN A 564 -0.71 15.53 -18.51
N PHE A 565 -0.91 14.61 -17.59
CA PHE A 565 -1.31 13.25 -17.94
C PHE A 565 -2.39 12.69 -17.00
N ILE A 566 -3.25 11.86 -17.59
CA ILE A 566 -4.33 11.18 -16.90
C ILE A 566 -4.30 9.71 -17.33
N TYR A 567 -4.06 8.82 -16.38
CA TYR A 567 -4.09 7.38 -16.62
C TYR A 567 -5.14 6.71 -15.76
N THR A 568 -5.79 5.67 -16.29
CA THR A 568 -6.54 4.74 -15.45
C THR A 568 -5.77 3.42 -15.35
N GLY A 569 -5.83 2.74 -14.21
CA GLY A 569 -5.03 1.54 -14.00
C GLY A 569 -5.47 0.70 -12.82
N THR A 570 -4.67 -0.34 -12.55
CA THR A 570 -4.88 -1.26 -11.44
C THR A 570 -3.95 -0.91 -10.26
N PRO A 571 -4.28 -1.35 -9.03
CA PRO A 571 -3.37 -1.21 -7.89
C PRO A 571 -1.98 -1.85 -8.15
N ILE A 572 -1.95 -2.93 -8.93
CA ILE A 572 -0.70 -3.59 -9.32
C ILE A 572 0.15 -2.69 -10.24
N ALA A 573 -0.48 -1.99 -11.17
CA ALA A 573 0.21 -1.04 -12.04
C ALA A 573 0.80 0.13 -11.26
N LEU A 574 0.05 0.66 -10.29
CA LEU A 574 0.55 1.72 -9.41
C LEU A 574 1.77 1.25 -8.60
N LYS A 575 1.73 0.06 -7.99
CA LYS A 575 2.88 -0.53 -7.27
C LYS A 575 4.11 -0.74 -8.17
N LYS A 576 3.91 -1.01 -9.47
CA LYS A 576 5.03 -1.09 -10.43
C LYS A 576 5.59 0.30 -10.77
N LYS A 577 4.75 1.33 -10.82
CA LYS A 577 5.13 2.71 -11.15
C LYS A 577 5.83 3.39 -9.97
N VAL A 578 5.27 3.27 -8.78
CA VAL A 578 5.84 3.77 -7.53
C VAL A 578 6.15 2.58 -6.63
N ASN A 579 7.42 2.38 -6.31
CA ASN A 579 7.91 1.30 -5.48
C ASN A 579 9.00 1.83 -4.52
N GLU A 580 9.44 1.01 -3.58
CA GLU A 580 10.43 1.39 -2.58
C GLU A 580 11.73 1.95 -3.18
N GLN A 581 12.15 1.43 -4.34
CA GLN A 581 13.41 1.84 -4.99
C GLN A 581 13.33 3.27 -5.56
N ASN A 582 12.16 3.68 -6.08
CA ASN A 582 11.98 5.00 -6.69
C ASN A 582 11.20 5.99 -5.81
N PHE A 583 10.73 5.57 -4.65
CA PHE A 583 9.92 6.41 -3.75
C PHE A 583 10.67 7.69 -3.33
N GLY A 584 11.97 7.57 -3.03
CA GLY A 584 12.84 8.68 -2.67
C GLY A 584 13.02 9.74 -3.76
N SER A 585 12.63 9.47 -5.03
CA SER A 585 12.66 10.47 -6.11
C SER A 585 11.62 11.59 -5.94
N GLY A 586 10.63 11.39 -5.06
CA GLY A 586 9.53 12.31 -4.83
C GLY A 586 8.42 12.25 -5.90
N LEU A 587 8.39 11.22 -6.76
CA LEU A 587 7.30 11.04 -7.74
C LEU A 587 5.95 10.87 -7.03
N ALA A 588 5.90 10.06 -5.97
CA ALA A 588 4.68 9.81 -5.20
C ALA A 588 3.93 11.09 -4.81
N THR A 589 4.64 12.09 -4.30
CA THR A 589 4.04 13.35 -3.84
C THR A 589 3.57 14.28 -4.98
N ARG A 590 3.95 13.98 -6.22
CA ARG A 590 3.52 14.71 -7.42
C ARG A 590 2.30 14.09 -8.09
N LEU A 591 1.98 12.83 -7.75
CA LEU A 591 0.86 12.10 -8.34
C LEU A 591 -0.45 12.39 -7.59
N THR A 592 -1.53 12.49 -8.34
CA THR A 592 -2.90 12.47 -7.82
C THR A 592 -3.48 11.08 -8.07
N CYS A 593 -3.54 10.25 -7.03
CA CYS A 593 -4.02 8.87 -7.14
C CYS A 593 -5.41 8.75 -6.52
N ILE A 594 -6.45 8.64 -7.32
CA ILE A 594 -7.83 8.55 -6.83
C ILE A 594 -8.34 7.12 -6.96
N PRO A 595 -8.80 6.49 -5.86
CA PRO A 595 -9.34 5.14 -5.90
C PRO A 595 -10.74 5.11 -6.52
N LEU A 596 -11.04 4.00 -7.18
CA LEU A 596 -12.40 3.62 -7.52
C LEU A 596 -12.94 2.61 -6.52
N PRO A 597 -14.26 2.62 -6.28
CA PRO A 597 -14.88 1.67 -5.35
C PRO A 597 -14.68 0.22 -5.84
N ALA A 598 -14.61 -0.70 -4.90
CA ALA A 598 -14.61 -2.13 -5.19
C ALA A 598 -15.90 -2.54 -5.91
N THR A 599 -15.80 -3.56 -6.77
CA THR A 599 -16.95 -4.12 -7.47
C THR A 599 -17.81 -4.94 -6.50
N ASN A 600 -19.09 -4.57 -6.34
CA ASN A 600 -20.01 -5.16 -5.34
C ASN A 600 -21.05 -6.10 -5.97
N PHE A 601 -20.68 -6.95 -6.93
CA PHE A 601 -21.59 -7.91 -7.59
C PHE A 601 -22.86 -7.27 -8.18
N GLN A 602 -22.85 -5.95 -8.44
CA GLN A 602 -24.00 -5.23 -9.00
C GLN A 602 -23.96 -5.28 -10.52
N MET A 603 -25.08 -5.67 -11.11
CA MET A 603 -25.27 -5.59 -12.56
C MET A 603 -25.22 -4.14 -13.03
N MET A 604 -24.70 -3.94 -14.25
CA MET A 604 -24.77 -2.65 -14.92
C MET A 604 -26.25 -2.31 -15.23
N SER A 605 -26.60 -1.03 -15.14
CA SER A 605 -27.91 -0.55 -15.56
C SER A 605 -28.09 -0.81 -17.06
N ARG A 606 -29.30 -1.22 -17.43
CA ARG A 606 -29.71 -1.32 -18.86
C ARG A 606 -30.17 0.02 -19.42
N GLU A 607 -30.34 1.04 -18.56
CA GLU A 607 -30.80 2.34 -18.99
C GLU A 607 -29.70 3.08 -19.76
N SER A 608 -30.12 3.78 -20.83
CA SER A 608 -29.20 4.65 -21.55
C SER A 608 -28.91 5.90 -20.72
N ASN A 609 -27.64 6.14 -20.42
CA ASN A 609 -27.19 7.38 -19.76
C ASN A 609 -26.81 8.47 -20.78
N VAL A 610 -27.20 8.33 -22.06
CA VAL A 610 -26.91 9.32 -23.08
C VAL A 610 -27.80 10.55 -22.88
N ASP A 611 -27.16 11.69 -22.67
CA ASP A 611 -27.78 13.00 -22.59
C ASP A 611 -26.98 13.96 -23.45
N TYR A 612 -27.50 14.24 -24.63
CA TYR A 612 -26.83 15.12 -25.58
C TYR A 612 -26.71 16.57 -25.09
N ASP A 613 -27.62 17.05 -24.28
CA ASP A 613 -27.56 18.39 -23.72
C ASP A 613 -26.43 18.51 -22.69
N SER A 614 -26.29 17.51 -21.84
CA SER A 614 -25.15 17.41 -20.89
C SER A 614 -23.82 17.34 -21.65
N ASP A 615 -23.71 16.49 -22.65
CA ASP A 615 -22.52 16.36 -23.49
C ASP A 615 -22.17 17.66 -24.25
N ASN A 616 -23.16 18.38 -24.71
CA ASN A 616 -22.98 19.67 -25.40
C ASN A 616 -22.51 20.76 -24.41
N ARG A 617 -23.07 20.84 -23.20
CA ARG A 617 -22.60 21.79 -22.16
C ARG A 617 -21.12 21.50 -21.79
N LEU A 618 -20.72 20.23 -21.67
CA LEU A 618 -19.32 19.85 -21.43
C LEU A 618 -18.39 20.32 -22.55
N LYS A 619 -18.78 20.16 -23.80
CA LYS A 619 -18.00 20.66 -24.95
C LYS A 619 -17.94 22.18 -25.02
N GLU A 620 -19.04 22.86 -24.78
CA GLU A 620 -19.09 24.34 -24.76
C GLU A 620 -18.14 24.92 -23.70
N TRP A 621 -18.12 24.34 -22.49
CA TRP A 621 -17.19 24.75 -21.46
C TRP A 621 -15.73 24.42 -21.81
N ALA A 622 -15.49 23.28 -22.45
CA ALA A 622 -14.17 22.95 -22.96
C ALA A 622 -13.67 23.98 -23.97
N GLU A 623 -14.49 24.43 -24.92
CA GLU A 623 -14.15 25.47 -25.91
C GLU A 623 -13.90 26.83 -25.25
N LYS A 624 -14.70 27.20 -24.24
CA LYS A 624 -14.53 28.45 -23.50
C LYS A 624 -13.20 28.46 -22.73
N LEU A 625 -12.90 27.37 -21.98
CA LEU A 625 -11.68 27.26 -21.17
C LEU A 625 -10.42 27.11 -22.01
N ASP A 626 -10.50 26.47 -23.21
CA ASP A 626 -9.34 26.42 -24.10
C ASP A 626 -8.95 27.80 -24.65
N ARG A 627 -9.81 28.79 -24.52
CA ARG A 627 -9.54 30.20 -24.89
C ARG A 627 -9.26 31.11 -23.70
N MET A 628 -9.15 30.58 -22.50
CA MET A 628 -8.77 31.36 -21.31
C MET A 628 -7.30 31.72 -21.33
N LYS A 629 -6.98 32.97 -20.96
CA LYS A 629 -5.61 33.48 -20.77
C LYS A 629 -5.51 34.36 -19.52
N GLY A 630 -4.28 34.60 -19.08
CA GLY A 630 -3.94 35.57 -18.07
C GLY A 630 -3.77 35.00 -16.67
N GLU A 631 -3.47 35.89 -15.74
CA GLU A 631 -3.28 35.57 -14.32
C GLU A 631 -4.64 35.42 -13.63
N LEU A 632 -4.82 34.33 -12.89
CA LEU A 632 -6.02 34.04 -12.12
C LEU A 632 -5.93 34.72 -10.75
N THR A 633 -6.98 35.46 -10.39
CA THR A 633 -7.08 36.20 -9.11
C THR A 633 -7.59 35.28 -7.99
N VAL A 634 -6.78 34.32 -7.59
CA VAL A 634 -7.15 33.26 -6.62
C VAL A 634 -6.43 33.40 -5.26
N GLN A 635 -5.99 34.61 -4.91
CA GLN A 635 -5.16 34.86 -3.71
C GLN A 635 -5.83 34.36 -2.43
N LYS A 636 -7.13 34.60 -2.23
CA LYS A 636 -7.87 34.12 -1.04
C LYS A 636 -7.78 32.59 -0.90
N ILE A 637 -7.93 31.86 -2.01
CA ILE A 637 -7.80 30.40 -1.98
C ILE A 637 -6.36 29.97 -1.66
N VAL A 638 -5.37 30.71 -2.14
CA VAL A 638 -3.96 30.46 -1.83
C VAL A 638 -3.68 30.66 -0.35
N ASP A 639 -4.24 31.71 0.26
CA ASP A 639 -4.07 32.02 1.68
C ASP A 639 -4.75 30.94 2.56
N GLU A 640 -5.97 30.53 2.22
CA GLU A 640 -6.68 29.43 2.90
C GLU A 640 -5.95 28.09 2.78
N LEU A 641 -5.35 27.81 1.63
CA LEU A 641 -4.52 26.61 1.43
C LEU A 641 -3.21 26.68 2.24
N TYR A 642 -2.66 27.87 2.44
CA TYR A 642 -1.54 28.08 3.34
C TYR A 642 -1.92 27.71 4.78
N ASP A 643 -3.05 28.25 5.27
CA ASP A 643 -3.54 27.99 6.62
C ASP A 643 -3.93 26.51 6.81
N TRP A 644 -4.53 25.88 5.79
CA TRP A 644 -4.80 24.44 5.77
C TRP A 644 -3.51 23.62 5.90
N THR A 645 -2.47 23.99 5.14
CA THR A 645 -1.16 23.30 5.16
C THR A 645 -0.48 23.50 6.51
N ALA A 646 -0.52 24.73 7.08
CA ALA A 646 0.09 25.03 8.38
C ALA A 646 -0.53 24.20 9.51
N ARG A 647 -1.86 24.11 9.55
CA ARG A 647 -2.58 23.26 10.52
C ARG A 647 -2.17 21.79 10.41
N ARG A 648 -2.16 21.23 9.21
CA ARG A 648 -1.77 19.83 8.99
C ARG A 648 -0.28 19.56 9.26
N MET A 649 0.58 20.54 9.02
CA MET A 649 2.01 20.45 9.38
C MET A 649 2.21 20.47 10.90
N ALA A 650 1.40 21.26 11.63
CA ALA A 650 1.41 21.24 13.09
C ALA A 650 0.98 19.86 13.63
N ASP A 651 -0.09 19.28 13.08
CA ASP A 651 -0.55 17.92 13.42
C ASP A 651 0.55 16.87 13.14
N ALA A 652 1.23 16.97 12.00
CA ALA A 652 2.33 16.07 11.65
C ALA A 652 3.53 16.23 12.59
N ALA A 653 3.84 17.46 13.02
CA ALA A 653 4.91 17.74 13.97
C ALA A 653 4.58 17.23 15.37
N GLU A 654 3.33 17.38 15.84
CA GLU A 654 2.88 16.83 17.12
C GLU A 654 2.97 15.31 17.18
N ASN A 655 2.69 14.64 16.06
CA ASN A 655 2.78 13.19 15.95
C ASN A 655 4.18 12.69 15.52
N ASP A 656 5.17 13.57 15.36
CA ASP A 656 6.52 13.28 14.80
C ASP A 656 6.48 12.46 13.49
N SER A 657 5.45 12.72 12.67
CA SER A 657 5.25 11.99 11.42
C SER A 657 5.98 12.65 10.26
N LYS A 658 7.22 12.23 10.00
CA LYS A 658 7.99 12.65 8.80
C LYS A 658 7.33 12.20 7.49
N ALA A 659 6.58 11.11 7.54
CA ALA A 659 5.81 10.62 6.42
C ALA A 659 4.72 11.62 6.03
N ASP A 660 3.93 12.09 7.00
CA ASP A 660 2.88 13.09 6.77
C ASP A 660 3.46 14.43 6.31
N GLU A 661 4.53 14.91 6.97
CA GLU A 661 5.25 16.10 6.52
C GLU A 661 5.60 16.04 5.02
N MET A 662 6.14 14.92 4.57
CA MET A 662 6.54 14.74 3.18
C MET A 662 5.33 14.70 2.23
N LEU A 663 4.26 13.96 2.58
CA LEU A 663 3.08 13.80 1.74
C LEU A 663 2.26 15.10 1.63
N LEU A 664 2.23 15.93 2.68
CA LEU A 664 1.51 17.22 2.71
C LEU A 664 2.08 18.28 1.77
N LYS A 665 3.41 18.31 1.58
CA LYS A 665 4.13 19.44 0.93
C LYS A 665 3.61 19.86 -0.43
N ARG A 666 2.91 18.98 -1.16
CA ARG A 666 2.38 19.30 -2.49
C ARG A 666 0.86 19.25 -2.60
N CYS A 667 0.16 18.85 -1.54
CA CYS A 667 -1.30 18.72 -1.59
C CYS A 667 -2.01 20.04 -1.92
N ALA A 668 -1.52 21.16 -1.38
CA ALA A 668 -2.11 22.47 -1.63
C ALA A 668 -2.04 22.89 -3.11
N TYR A 669 -0.97 22.56 -3.83
CA TYR A 669 -0.91 22.80 -5.29
C TYR A 669 -2.00 22.03 -6.03
N HIS A 670 -2.21 20.76 -5.67
CA HIS A 670 -3.28 19.95 -6.26
C HIS A 670 -4.65 20.53 -5.92
N GLY A 671 -4.86 20.99 -4.67
CA GLY A 671 -6.09 21.64 -4.23
C GLY A 671 -6.48 22.79 -5.14
N LEU A 672 -5.55 23.73 -5.37
CA LEU A 672 -5.79 24.86 -6.27
C LEU A 672 -5.95 24.45 -7.72
N ASN A 673 -5.02 23.63 -8.25
CA ASN A 673 -5.00 23.29 -9.66
C ASN A 673 -6.30 22.62 -10.12
N PHE A 674 -6.84 21.69 -9.33
CA PHE A 674 -8.09 21.00 -9.67
C PHE A 674 -9.35 21.87 -9.41
N ALA A 675 -9.30 22.81 -8.48
CA ALA A 675 -10.42 23.71 -8.21
C ALA A 675 -10.51 24.86 -9.25
N ALA A 676 -9.38 25.37 -9.73
CA ALA A 676 -9.30 26.56 -10.56
C ALA A 676 -10.24 26.55 -11.79
N PRO A 677 -10.36 25.46 -12.59
CA PRO A 677 -11.28 25.45 -13.73
C PRO A 677 -12.74 25.69 -13.32
N PHE A 678 -13.17 25.08 -12.23
CA PHE A 678 -14.53 25.20 -11.71
C PHE A 678 -14.79 26.58 -11.16
N ILE A 679 -13.83 27.17 -10.44
CA ILE A 679 -13.89 28.53 -9.92
C ILE A 679 -14.05 29.53 -11.08
N VAL A 680 -13.23 29.42 -12.13
CA VAL A 680 -13.34 30.28 -13.30
C VAL A 680 -14.70 30.15 -13.98
N MET A 681 -15.25 28.93 -14.11
CA MET A 681 -16.58 28.70 -14.66
C MET A 681 -17.68 29.34 -13.82
N ARG A 682 -17.58 29.31 -12.48
CA ARG A 682 -18.55 29.93 -11.58
C ARG A 682 -18.53 31.46 -11.71
N HIS A 683 -17.38 32.05 -11.92
CA HIS A 683 -17.17 33.48 -12.08
C HIS A 683 -17.14 33.91 -13.55
N TRP A 684 -17.73 33.11 -14.47
CA TRP A 684 -17.66 33.38 -15.91
C TRP A 684 -18.22 34.75 -16.33
N ASP A 685 -19.19 35.28 -15.59
CA ASP A 685 -19.80 36.58 -15.87
C ASP A 685 -18.80 37.74 -15.72
N CYS A 686 -17.70 37.55 -15.01
CA CYS A 686 -16.60 38.51 -14.89
C CYS A 686 -15.65 38.48 -16.09
N MET A 687 -15.73 37.44 -16.96
CA MET A 687 -14.83 37.26 -18.08
C MET A 687 -15.23 38.12 -19.26
N LYS A 688 -14.26 38.74 -19.91
CA LYS A 688 -14.42 39.56 -21.10
C LYS A 688 -13.64 38.95 -22.27
N GLN A 689 -14.18 39.10 -23.44
CA GLN A 689 -13.51 38.65 -24.64
C GLN A 689 -12.45 39.70 -25.06
N ASP A 690 -11.21 39.18 -25.23
CA ASP A 690 -10.08 39.94 -25.76
C ASP A 690 -9.51 39.21 -26.97
N GLY A 691 -9.87 39.69 -28.17
CA GLY A 691 -9.59 39.01 -29.42
C GLY A 691 -10.25 37.61 -29.51
N GLN A 692 -9.44 36.57 -29.63
CA GLN A 692 -9.91 35.17 -29.60
C GLN A 692 -9.96 34.55 -28.22
N TYR A 693 -9.48 35.27 -27.20
CA TYR A 693 -9.33 34.78 -25.84
C TYR A 693 -10.37 35.36 -24.88
N TRP A 694 -10.47 34.75 -23.73
CA TRP A 694 -11.22 35.23 -22.57
C TRP A 694 -10.25 35.53 -21.42
N CYS A 695 -10.43 36.61 -20.74
CA CYS A 695 -9.69 37.01 -19.55
C CYS A 695 -10.58 37.86 -18.63
N GLY A 696 -10.26 37.97 -17.37
CA GLY A 696 -11.00 38.79 -16.41
C GLY A 696 -10.48 38.56 -15.00
N GLU A 697 -10.76 39.57 -14.16
CA GLU A 697 -10.50 39.52 -12.75
C GLU A 697 -11.80 39.20 -12.01
N PHE A 698 -11.70 38.38 -10.96
CA PHE A 698 -12.83 37.98 -10.11
C PHE A 698 -12.35 37.86 -8.66
N GLU A 699 -13.26 37.90 -7.73
CA GLU A 699 -12.98 37.68 -6.31
C GLU A 699 -13.51 36.32 -5.90
N THR A 700 -12.65 35.49 -5.31
CA THR A 700 -13.03 34.19 -4.77
C THR A 700 -13.70 34.32 -3.42
N ASP A 701 -14.63 33.44 -3.10
CA ASP A 701 -15.43 33.46 -1.88
C ASP A 701 -15.36 32.12 -1.10
N ASP A 702 -16.18 32.00 -0.06
CA ASP A 702 -16.20 30.81 0.79
C ASP A 702 -16.75 29.55 0.08
N VAL A 703 -17.53 29.75 -1.01
CA VAL A 703 -17.99 28.63 -1.83
C VAL A 703 -16.84 28.04 -2.62
N ASP A 704 -15.97 28.91 -3.15
CA ASP A 704 -14.76 28.50 -3.88
C ASP A 704 -13.79 27.79 -2.94
N TRP A 705 -13.68 28.30 -1.70
CA TRP A 705 -12.88 27.62 -0.69
C TRP A 705 -13.40 26.22 -0.36
N ARG A 706 -14.72 26.05 -0.17
CA ARG A 706 -15.29 24.72 0.11
C ARG A 706 -14.95 23.69 -0.96
N LEU A 707 -14.91 24.07 -2.23
CA LEU A 707 -14.48 23.21 -3.31
C LEU A 707 -12.97 22.87 -3.21
N ALA A 708 -12.13 23.89 -3.05
CA ALA A 708 -10.69 23.71 -2.94
C ALA A 708 -10.30 22.88 -1.70
N GLU A 709 -10.98 23.12 -0.56
CA GLU A 709 -10.80 22.37 0.67
C GLU A 709 -11.18 20.90 0.50
N LEU A 710 -12.32 20.61 -0.14
CA LEU A 710 -12.72 19.24 -0.43
C LEU A 710 -11.68 18.55 -1.30
N ILE A 711 -11.21 19.19 -2.35
CA ILE A 711 -10.20 18.63 -3.28
C ILE A 711 -8.88 18.36 -2.55
N VAL A 712 -8.38 19.30 -1.75
CA VAL A 712 -7.11 19.11 -1.04
C VAL A 712 -7.23 18.03 0.05
N ASN A 713 -8.38 17.90 0.71
CA ASN A 713 -8.64 16.85 1.69
C ASN A 713 -8.69 15.46 1.00
N ILE A 714 -9.34 15.34 -0.16
CA ILE A 714 -9.32 14.11 -0.97
C ILE A 714 -7.89 13.76 -1.38
N GLN A 715 -7.15 14.74 -1.89
CA GLN A 715 -5.75 14.54 -2.31
C GLN A 715 -4.90 14.01 -1.15
N TYR A 716 -4.96 14.63 0.02
CA TYR A 716 -4.17 14.23 1.17
C TYR A 716 -4.55 12.82 1.68
N ALA A 717 -5.84 12.54 1.81
CA ALA A 717 -6.31 11.22 2.22
C ALA A 717 -5.88 10.12 1.25
N CYS A 718 -5.95 10.39 -0.06
CA CYS A 718 -5.48 9.46 -1.09
C CYS A 718 -3.95 9.29 -1.07
N GLN A 719 -3.19 10.35 -0.81
CA GLN A 719 -1.74 10.27 -0.62
C GLN A 719 -1.38 9.35 0.56
N ARG A 720 -2.04 9.49 1.69
CA ARG A 720 -1.85 8.61 2.85
C ARG A 720 -2.25 7.18 2.54
N HIS A 721 -3.38 6.98 1.89
CA HIS A 721 -3.88 5.64 1.54
C HIS A 721 -2.89 4.85 0.66
N TYR A 722 -2.34 5.48 -0.38
CA TYR A 722 -1.46 4.77 -1.32
C TYR A 722 0.01 4.76 -0.91
N PHE A 723 0.47 5.80 -0.22
CA PHE A 723 1.90 6.03 -0.03
C PHE A 723 2.31 6.18 1.45
N GLY A 724 1.35 6.20 2.40
CA GLY A 724 1.64 6.37 3.82
C GLY A 724 2.63 5.33 4.34
N ALA A 725 2.34 4.05 4.18
CA ALA A 725 3.22 2.97 4.62
C ALA A 725 4.60 2.99 3.93
N MET A 726 4.65 3.34 2.63
CA MET A 726 5.94 3.49 1.93
C MET A 726 6.75 4.69 2.45
N ALA A 727 6.07 5.78 2.82
CA ALA A 727 6.72 6.95 3.38
C ALA A 727 7.31 6.65 4.76
N GLU A 728 6.57 5.96 5.61
CA GLU A 728 7.05 5.49 6.91
C GLU A 728 8.27 4.58 6.75
N ALA A 729 8.17 3.55 5.93
CA ALA A 729 9.28 2.64 5.64
C ALA A 729 10.50 3.36 5.05
N TYR A 730 10.30 4.37 4.20
CA TYR A 730 11.38 5.17 3.63
C TYR A 730 12.16 5.93 4.71
N PHE A 731 11.48 6.57 5.66
CA PHE A 731 12.14 7.29 6.74
C PHE A 731 12.81 6.35 7.74
N ASP A 732 12.21 5.21 8.05
CA ASP A 732 12.80 4.17 8.88
C ASP A 732 14.10 3.62 8.26
N ASN A 733 14.10 3.33 6.98
CA ASN A 733 15.29 2.87 6.26
C ASN A 733 16.35 3.97 6.15
N LYS A 734 15.95 5.22 5.92
CA LYS A 734 16.86 6.37 5.88
C LYS A 734 17.57 6.58 7.21
N LEU A 735 16.92 6.32 8.33
CA LEU A 735 17.54 6.34 9.65
C LEU A 735 18.58 5.22 9.82
N LYS A 736 18.32 4.04 9.24
CA LYS A 736 19.27 2.91 9.24
C LYS A 736 20.52 3.21 8.40
N ASP A 737 20.37 3.91 7.28
CA ASP A 737 21.45 4.30 6.36
C ASP A 737 22.17 5.61 6.78
N ALA A 738 21.67 6.28 7.81
CA ALA A 738 22.21 7.53 8.29
C ALA A 738 23.63 7.35 8.87
N SER A 739 24.45 8.41 8.78
CA SER A 739 25.80 8.40 9.34
C SER A 739 25.80 8.03 10.82
N VAL A 740 26.90 7.41 11.31
CA VAL A 740 27.09 6.99 12.71
C VAL A 740 26.76 8.12 13.71
N ASN A 741 26.98 9.37 13.32
CA ASN A 741 26.68 10.53 14.17
C ASN A 741 25.18 10.80 14.28
N VAL A 742 24.42 10.64 13.20
CA VAL A 742 22.96 10.79 13.21
C VAL A 742 22.30 9.66 14.00
N GLN A 743 22.74 8.41 13.78
CA GLN A 743 22.29 7.27 14.58
C GLN A 743 22.59 7.43 16.09
N ARG A 744 23.76 8.02 16.43
CA ARG A 744 24.09 8.31 17.84
C ARG A 744 23.22 9.42 18.42
N ARG A 745 22.86 10.45 17.65
CA ARG A 745 21.92 11.50 18.08
C ARG A 745 20.54 10.90 18.31
N GLN A 746 20.03 10.10 17.36
CA GLN A 746 18.76 9.40 17.48
C GLN A 746 18.69 8.54 18.75
N LYS A 747 19.68 7.67 18.98
CA LYS A 747 19.76 6.86 20.21
C LYS A 747 19.83 7.70 21.48
N THR A 748 20.44 8.90 21.38
CA THR A 748 20.51 9.82 22.54
C THR A 748 19.14 10.43 22.81
N TYR A 749 18.43 10.83 21.77
CA TYR A 749 17.06 11.36 21.86
C TYR A 749 16.11 10.31 22.45
N GLU A 750 16.03 9.12 21.85
CA GLU A 750 15.18 8.02 22.33
C GLU A 750 15.46 7.64 23.78
N GLY A 751 16.74 7.56 24.15
CA GLY A 751 17.14 7.28 25.54
C GLY A 751 16.71 8.38 26.50
N PHE A 752 16.81 9.66 26.08
CA PHE A 752 16.39 10.81 26.88
C PHE A 752 14.87 10.87 27.04
N GLU A 753 14.10 10.63 25.97
CA GLU A 753 12.64 10.60 26.02
C GLU A 753 12.10 9.52 26.96
N ARG A 754 12.72 8.33 26.96
CA ARG A 754 12.34 7.20 27.84
C ARG A 754 12.67 7.44 29.32
N LEU A 755 13.51 8.41 29.65
CA LEU A 755 13.78 8.73 31.06
C LEU A 755 12.54 9.30 31.73
N PRO A 756 12.21 8.89 32.99
CA PRO A 756 11.19 9.57 33.79
C PRO A 756 11.60 11.03 34.06
N GLU A 757 10.66 11.84 34.51
CA GLU A 757 10.92 13.24 34.84
C GLU A 757 11.97 13.37 35.96
N GLU A 758 11.90 12.48 36.98
CA GLU A 758 12.94 12.29 37.98
C GLU A 758 13.50 10.87 37.84
N PHE A 759 14.80 10.75 37.76
CA PHE A 759 15.48 9.48 37.47
C PHE A 759 16.80 9.31 38.21
N THR A 760 17.28 8.09 38.25
CA THR A 760 18.56 7.67 38.87
C THR A 760 19.56 7.23 37.79
N VAL A 761 20.80 6.91 38.26
CA VAL A 761 21.84 6.34 37.38
C VAL A 761 21.40 5.02 36.76
N GLU A 762 20.64 4.21 37.50
CA GLU A 762 20.11 2.94 37.01
C GLU A 762 19.07 3.12 35.87
N ASP A 763 18.22 4.14 35.99
CA ASP A 763 17.30 4.50 34.92
C ASP A 763 18.01 4.91 33.65
N VAL A 764 19.13 5.62 33.75
CA VAL A 764 19.97 5.97 32.61
C VAL A 764 20.62 4.73 31.99
N VAL A 765 21.10 3.78 32.80
CA VAL A 765 21.60 2.50 32.29
C VAL A 765 20.50 1.80 31.44
N ARG A 766 19.30 1.71 32.00
CA ARG A 766 18.15 1.04 31.35
C ARG A 766 17.67 1.77 30.09
N CYS A 767 17.41 3.08 30.19
CA CYS A 767 16.81 3.85 29.08
C CYS A 767 17.76 4.07 27.91
N PHE A 768 19.06 4.16 28.16
CA PHE A 768 20.08 4.30 27.11
C PHE A 768 20.75 2.95 26.74
N ASN A 769 20.29 1.85 27.34
CA ASN A 769 20.84 0.50 27.14
C ASN A 769 22.38 0.47 27.26
N LEU A 770 22.89 0.95 28.40
CA LEU A 770 24.35 1.08 28.65
C LEU A 770 24.90 -0.14 29.37
N SER A 771 26.11 -0.52 29.03
CA SER A 771 26.78 -1.71 29.59
C SER A 771 27.30 -1.54 31.04
N SER A 772 27.32 -0.32 31.59
CA SER A 772 27.85 -0.07 32.94
C SER A 772 27.35 1.26 33.53
N GLU A 773 27.32 1.34 34.87
CA GLU A 773 27.04 2.60 35.55
C GLU A 773 28.08 3.69 35.25
N GLY A 774 29.32 3.33 34.95
CA GLY A 774 30.35 4.27 34.56
C GLY A 774 29.99 5.00 33.28
N ALA A 775 29.46 4.28 32.29
CA ALA A 775 28.94 4.84 31.03
C ALA A 775 27.74 5.75 31.29
N ALA A 776 26.84 5.36 32.21
CA ALA A 776 25.66 6.16 32.57
C ALA A 776 26.08 7.48 33.26
N ARG A 777 27.04 7.46 34.16
CA ARG A 777 27.56 8.68 34.79
C ARG A 777 28.24 9.63 33.81
N MET A 778 28.95 9.11 32.81
CA MET A 778 29.47 9.93 31.69
C MET A 778 28.37 10.52 30.85
N LYS A 779 27.28 9.77 30.57
CA LYS A 779 26.10 10.27 29.86
C LYS A 779 25.39 11.38 30.64
N ILE A 780 25.15 11.18 31.92
CA ILE A 780 24.59 12.18 32.85
C ILE A 780 25.44 13.47 32.82
N LYS A 781 26.75 13.37 32.91
CA LYS A 781 27.64 14.54 32.85
C LYS A 781 27.50 15.34 31.56
N ARG A 782 27.29 14.65 30.43
CA ARG A 782 27.03 15.30 29.13
C ARG A 782 25.65 15.97 29.11
N LEU A 783 24.59 15.29 29.53
CA LEU A 783 23.25 15.86 29.61
C LEU A 783 23.19 17.06 30.57
N GLN A 784 23.97 17.07 31.65
CA GLN A 784 24.13 18.25 32.52
C GLN A 784 24.90 19.39 31.84
N SER A 785 25.97 19.06 31.10
CA SER A 785 26.71 20.05 30.29
C SER A 785 25.85 20.71 29.26
N ASP A 786 24.89 19.96 28.71
CA ASP A 786 23.93 20.41 27.68
C ASP A 786 22.68 21.08 28.30
N HIS A 787 22.68 21.30 29.65
CA HIS A 787 21.55 21.90 30.40
C HIS A 787 20.20 21.17 30.27
N LEU A 788 20.24 19.88 29.97
CA LEU A 788 19.04 19.07 29.78
C LEU A 788 18.53 18.43 31.07
N ILE A 789 19.42 18.32 32.07
CA ILE A 789 19.11 17.74 33.39
C ILE A 789 19.80 18.50 34.52
N GLU A 790 19.18 18.49 35.69
CA GLU A 790 19.74 19.00 36.90
C GLU A 790 19.88 17.89 37.98
N LYS A 791 20.80 18.06 38.92
CA LYS A 791 20.97 17.14 40.05
C LYS A 791 20.10 17.59 41.21
N LEU A 792 19.17 16.75 41.68
CA LEU A 792 18.22 17.07 42.75
C LEU A 792 18.81 16.93 44.16
N GLY A 793 19.81 16.05 44.34
CA GLY A 793 20.46 15.85 45.65
C GLY A 793 21.55 14.80 45.65
N ASP A 794 22.48 14.90 46.57
CA ASP A 794 23.39 13.80 46.90
C ASP A 794 22.71 12.95 47.96
N GLY A 795 22.53 11.64 47.69
CA GLY A 795 21.90 10.70 48.57
C GLY A 795 22.47 10.63 50.02
N ARG A 796 23.61 11.33 50.27
CA ARG A 796 24.21 11.49 51.58
C ARG A 796 23.45 12.49 52.49
N GLN A 797 22.69 13.45 51.94
CA GLN A 797 22.00 14.47 52.74
C GLN A 797 20.51 14.11 53.00
N THR A 798 19.91 13.21 52.24
CA THR A 798 18.49 12.87 52.36
C THR A 798 18.22 11.45 52.86
N GLY A 799 19.27 10.69 53.28
CA GLY A 799 19.10 9.29 53.71
C GLY A 799 18.80 8.30 52.58
N ALA A 800 18.72 8.76 51.32
CA ALA A 800 18.57 7.91 50.14
C ALA A 800 19.92 7.43 49.63
N SER A 801 20.04 6.15 49.34
CA SER A 801 21.32 5.52 48.95
C SER A 801 21.86 5.91 47.55
N LYS A 802 21.11 6.73 46.76
CA LYS A 802 21.43 7.01 45.34
C LYS A 802 21.17 8.47 44.94
N SER A 803 22.04 9.03 44.08
CA SER A 803 21.86 10.37 43.50
C SER A 803 20.69 10.37 42.51
N SER A 804 19.81 11.36 42.59
CA SER A 804 18.69 11.58 41.70
C SER A 804 18.85 12.82 40.81
N TYR A 805 18.24 12.82 39.65
CA TYR A 805 18.31 13.86 38.62
C TYR A 805 16.91 14.15 38.08
N ARG A 806 16.68 15.37 37.60
CA ARG A 806 15.43 15.81 36.96
C ARG A 806 15.68 16.33 35.54
N LYS A 807 14.78 16.09 34.63
CA LYS A 807 14.78 16.74 33.32
C LYS A 807 14.47 18.24 33.47
N THR A 808 15.24 19.08 32.80
CA THR A 808 15.09 20.55 32.82
C THR A 808 14.95 21.14 31.42
N GLY A 809 15.23 20.35 30.37
CA GLY A 809 15.17 20.78 29.00
C GLY A 809 14.56 19.73 28.08
N ILE A 810 14.18 20.14 26.90
CA ILE A 810 13.71 19.26 25.82
C ILE A 810 14.88 19.05 24.86
N LEU A 811 15.24 17.79 24.61
CA LEU A 811 16.25 17.47 23.61
C LEU A 811 15.56 17.48 22.22
N MET A 812 15.96 18.39 21.35
CA MET A 812 15.52 18.39 19.96
C MET A 812 16.49 17.58 19.09
N LEU A 813 15.92 16.82 18.13
CA LEU A 813 16.67 16.01 17.15
C LEU A 813 17.49 16.87 16.19
#